data_2e31b490c37f5dea4dc26e89e6934264
#
_entry.id   2e31b490c37f5dea4dc26e89e6934264
#
_cell.length_a   1.000
_cell.length_b   1.000
_cell.length_c   1.000
_cell.angle_alpha   90.00
_cell.angle_beta   90.00
_cell.angle_gamma   90.00
#
_symmetry.space_group_name_H-M   'P 1'
#
loop_
_entity.id
_entity.type
_entity.pdbx_description
1 polymer ?
#
loop_
_entity_poly.entity_id
_entity_poly.type
_entity_poly.pdbx_seq_one_letter_code
_entity_poly.pdbx_strand_id
1 'polypeptide(L)'
;MKIMAAENNKSSVVWQFFDVKFLDESKAVCKVCNVEISRGSVQNRRFTTSALFNHLRTRHSAELSRAENERKQSSASTQPTPCPTTVPANRKRLVDTTIEATLAKRTTWDKDHPSAVLATKYLAEMIATDLQPYSIVEDEGFIRYSHHLEPRFALPSRRRLSERIVPDMYVKVKDGIGKLMLAAKKIAFTTDIWTEGNTTKAFIGVSAHWIDSEWDRKFAVLICEQFSGRHTGEMIAVKFQAALTDWKIRNESCLVVLRDNASNMVNAFQQADIPSLGCVLHTLQLAIKDCIFDQRVVSDSLAVCRRLVGHFKHSALASQRLADIQRQLQTEILRPVQDVSTRWNSSYYMVERLLRMKQALSVLCSETDGMQDKTISPNQWSILENFKVMLEPIEKLTRDLSSYDACLSSVIPAIVGLKLTLESCDRDAGVRTMKAGLIAALDERFDGLLTNEIATCATALDPRFKLKFLRTNEVRDSVRSTVLRHALEVARQQQVNDADPSPTLQSSEPVPSTSTGGSTDVWAALDRLACGSGADPSQPQSDSDAANGTAVHAEVATYFSEALFPVKQDPLSWWKANAHRYPFLAKLAQVYLCSPPSSVQSERIFSIAGEVYDERRSRLLPENAEKLVFLKFNLPVLNFKY
;
A
#
# COMPACT_ATOMS: atom_id res chain seq x y z
N MET A 1 -13.42 -1.34 65.80
CA MET A 1 -13.13 -2.04 64.57
C MET A 1 -12.26 -1.15 63.71
N LYS A 2 -10.96 -1.44 63.61
CA LYS A 2 -9.95 -0.58 62.93
C LYS A 2 -10.12 -0.75 61.41
N ILE A 3 -10.38 0.34 60.71
CA ILE A 3 -10.32 0.41 59.24
C ILE A 3 -8.89 0.76 58.89
N MET A 4 -8.18 -0.17 58.25
CA MET A 4 -6.86 0.07 57.67
C MET A 4 -7.00 1.03 56.45
N ALA A 5 -6.43 2.21 56.57
CA ALA A 5 -6.22 3.12 55.44
C ALA A 5 -5.05 2.61 54.60
N ALA A 6 -5.28 2.32 53.33
CA ALA A 6 -4.23 2.09 52.36
C ALA A 6 -3.53 3.45 52.05
N GLU A 7 -2.34 3.63 52.60
CA GLU A 7 -1.44 4.73 52.23
C GLU A 7 -0.92 4.53 50.81
N ASN A 8 -1.62 5.08 49.82
CA ASN A 8 -1.09 5.27 48.50
C ASN A 8 0.02 6.34 48.56
N ASN A 9 1.22 5.98 48.24
CA ASN A 9 2.43 6.83 48.16
C ASN A 9 2.22 7.97 47.14
N LYS A 10 1.61 9.09 47.57
CA LYS A 10 1.37 10.31 46.79
C LYS A 10 2.66 11.11 46.68
N SER A 11 3.54 10.79 45.73
CA SER A 11 4.87 11.39 45.56
C SER A 11 4.88 12.85 45.11
N SER A 12 3.75 13.42 44.69
CA SER A 12 3.66 14.81 44.17
C SER A 12 3.40 15.84 45.24
N VAL A 13 4.10 16.98 45.20
CA VAL A 13 3.93 18.16 46.09
C VAL A 13 2.49 18.67 46.13
N VAL A 14 1.72 18.50 45.09
CA VAL A 14 0.33 18.95 44.99
C VAL A 14 -0.57 18.40 46.12
N TRP A 15 -0.26 17.20 46.61
CA TRP A 15 -1.05 16.57 47.65
C TRP A 15 -0.91 17.16 49.05
N GLN A 16 0.03 18.05 49.26
CA GLN A 16 0.10 18.88 50.48
C GLN A 16 -1.06 19.88 50.53
N PHE A 17 -1.58 20.29 49.36
CA PHE A 17 -2.58 21.35 49.20
C PHE A 17 -3.98 20.83 48.84
N PHE A 18 -4.18 19.53 48.63
CA PHE A 18 -5.48 18.97 48.23
C PHE A 18 -5.84 17.72 49.01
N ASP A 19 -7.11 17.61 49.35
CA ASP A 19 -7.74 16.36 49.79
C ASP A 19 -8.71 15.84 48.72
N VAL A 20 -8.68 14.55 48.47
CA VAL A 20 -9.64 13.87 47.56
C VAL A 20 -10.99 13.78 48.25
N LYS A 21 -12.06 14.13 47.59
CA LYS A 21 -13.42 14.09 48.16
C LYS A 21 -13.85 12.62 48.41
N PHE A 22 -14.29 12.31 49.61
CA PHE A 22 -14.57 10.94 50.06
C PHE A 22 -15.63 10.20 49.27
N LEU A 23 -16.63 10.94 48.73
CA LEU A 23 -17.74 10.38 47.97
C LEU A 23 -17.58 10.52 46.43
N ASP A 24 -16.56 11.24 45.97
CA ASP A 24 -16.32 11.48 44.53
C ASP A 24 -14.83 11.63 44.28
N GLU A 25 -14.14 10.54 43.97
CA GLU A 25 -12.70 10.54 43.68
C GLU A 25 -12.30 11.34 42.43
N SER A 26 -13.26 11.72 41.58
CA SER A 26 -13.01 12.58 40.43
C SER A 26 -12.75 14.04 40.80
N LYS A 27 -12.92 14.39 42.07
CA LYS A 27 -12.79 15.73 42.60
C LYS A 27 -11.82 15.81 43.79
N ALA A 28 -11.14 16.93 43.90
CA ALA A 28 -10.30 17.27 45.06
C ALA A 28 -10.59 18.69 45.54
N VAL A 29 -10.49 18.92 46.84
CA VAL A 29 -10.75 20.21 47.49
C VAL A 29 -9.42 20.87 47.87
N CYS A 30 -9.23 22.11 47.48
CA CYS A 30 -8.05 22.89 47.83
C CYS A 30 -8.11 23.29 49.32
N LYS A 31 -7.08 22.96 50.11
CA LYS A 31 -7.00 23.27 51.54
C LYS A 31 -6.79 24.79 51.80
N VAL A 32 -6.32 25.54 50.80
CA VAL A 32 -6.04 26.97 50.94
C VAL A 32 -7.29 27.83 50.69
N CYS A 33 -8.11 27.47 49.68
CA CYS A 33 -9.27 28.29 49.31
C CYS A 33 -10.60 27.54 49.31
N ASN A 34 -10.64 26.25 49.69
CA ASN A 34 -11.80 25.37 49.75
C ASN A 34 -12.55 25.20 48.42
N VAL A 35 -11.91 25.51 47.28
CA VAL A 35 -12.48 25.33 45.95
C VAL A 35 -12.35 23.86 45.51
N GLU A 36 -13.43 23.33 44.97
CA GLU A 36 -13.50 21.98 44.44
C GLU A 36 -13.01 21.94 42.98
N ILE A 37 -12.04 21.08 42.69
CA ILE A 37 -11.38 20.96 41.37
C ILE A 37 -11.60 19.54 40.80
N SER A 38 -12.03 19.45 39.56
CA SER A 38 -12.16 18.17 38.85
C SER A 38 -10.78 17.61 38.50
N ARG A 39 -10.61 16.30 38.70
CA ARG A 39 -9.38 15.55 38.39
C ARG A 39 -9.49 14.67 37.12
N GLY A 40 -10.68 14.63 36.50
CA GLY A 40 -10.97 13.80 35.33
C GLY A 40 -12.35 13.17 35.36
N SER A 41 -12.66 12.28 34.42
CA SER A 41 -13.97 11.63 34.30
C SER A 41 -14.03 10.33 35.10
N VAL A 42 -15.15 10.11 35.79
CA VAL A 42 -15.47 8.88 36.53
C VAL A 42 -15.54 7.66 35.60
N GLN A 43 -15.98 7.84 34.36
CA GLN A 43 -16.16 6.74 33.40
C GLN A 43 -14.84 6.08 33.00
N ASN A 44 -13.73 6.81 32.98
CA ASN A 44 -12.41 6.29 32.53
C ASN A 44 -11.43 5.98 33.68
N ARG A 45 -11.79 6.22 34.94
CA ARG A 45 -10.95 6.04 36.15
C ARG A 45 -9.51 6.59 36.03
N ARG A 46 -9.27 7.56 35.13
CA ARG A 46 -7.97 8.23 34.97
C ARG A 46 -8.00 9.61 35.61
N PHE A 47 -7.48 9.69 36.82
CA PHE A 47 -7.40 10.93 37.55
C PHE A 47 -6.01 11.53 37.42
N THR A 48 -5.92 12.81 37.01
CA THR A 48 -4.65 13.53 36.84
C THR A 48 -4.49 14.62 37.87
N THR A 49 -3.25 15.03 38.10
CA THR A 49 -2.93 16.16 39.00
C THR A 49 -2.76 17.48 38.26
N SER A 50 -2.89 17.49 36.91
CA SER A 50 -2.64 18.66 36.07
C SER A 50 -3.55 19.84 36.40
N ALA A 51 -4.86 19.60 36.61
CA ALA A 51 -5.82 20.63 36.99
C ALA A 51 -5.53 21.23 38.38
N LEU A 52 -5.06 20.39 39.29
CA LEU A 52 -4.67 20.81 40.64
C LEU A 52 -3.43 21.70 40.60
N PHE A 53 -2.41 21.34 39.80
CA PHE A 53 -1.24 22.19 39.59
C PHE A 53 -1.60 23.53 38.91
N ASN A 54 -2.49 23.53 37.92
CA ASN A 54 -2.93 24.78 37.30
C ASN A 54 -3.63 25.69 38.28
N HIS A 55 -4.49 25.16 39.17
CA HIS A 55 -5.14 25.94 40.20
C HIS A 55 -4.11 26.54 41.17
N LEU A 56 -3.10 25.78 41.64
CA LEU A 56 -2.04 26.31 42.51
C LEU A 56 -1.22 27.41 41.81
N ARG A 57 -0.84 27.21 40.57
CA ARG A 57 -0.08 28.19 39.78
C ARG A 57 -0.83 29.51 39.60
N THR A 58 -2.14 29.45 39.38
CA THR A 58 -2.96 30.64 39.10
C THR A 58 -3.47 31.34 40.35
N ARG A 59 -3.73 30.62 41.44
CA ARG A 59 -4.37 31.16 42.65
C ARG A 59 -3.47 31.18 43.89
N HIS A 60 -2.45 30.30 43.95
CA HIS A 60 -1.63 30.03 45.12
C HIS A 60 -0.16 29.84 44.72
N SER A 61 0.36 30.72 43.85
CA SER A 61 1.71 30.62 43.33
C SER A 61 2.81 30.76 44.37
N ALA A 62 2.59 31.60 45.39
CA ALA A 62 3.52 31.80 46.47
C ALA A 62 3.68 30.56 47.37
N GLU A 63 2.56 29.93 47.73
CA GLU A 63 2.53 28.70 48.53
C GLU A 63 3.15 27.51 47.80
N LEU A 64 2.87 27.38 46.49
CA LEU A 64 3.48 26.35 45.66
C LEU A 64 5.00 26.53 45.59
N SER A 65 5.48 27.74 45.35
CA SER A 65 6.92 28.04 45.27
C SER A 65 7.65 27.78 46.59
N ARG A 66 6.99 28.10 47.74
CA ARG A 66 7.53 27.78 49.06
C ARG A 66 7.70 26.29 49.30
N ALA A 67 6.66 25.50 49.00
CA ALA A 67 6.71 24.06 49.17
C ALA A 67 7.71 23.37 48.24
N GLU A 68 7.87 23.86 47.01
CA GLU A 68 8.89 23.36 46.06
C GLU A 68 10.32 23.70 46.57
N ASN A 69 10.54 24.87 47.16
CA ASN A 69 11.82 25.25 47.72
C ASN A 69 12.15 24.48 49.00
N GLU A 70 11.20 24.27 49.90
CA GLU A 70 11.36 23.42 51.09
C GLU A 70 11.74 21.98 50.71
N ARG A 71 11.12 21.42 49.65
CA ARG A 71 11.47 20.12 49.16
C ARG A 71 12.87 20.05 48.55
N LYS A 72 13.34 21.13 47.93
CA LYS A 72 14.72 21.24 47.41
C LYS A 72 15.72 21.36 48.58
N GLN A 73 15.36 22.06 49.68
CA GLN A 73 16.20 22.18 50.84
C GLN A 73 16.26 20.92 51.70
N SER A 74 15.14 20.19 51.85
CA SER A 74 15.11 18.93 52.60
C SER A 74 15.86 17.79 51.85
N SER A 75 16.04 17.90 50.55
CA SER A 75 16.92 17.00 49.79
C SER A 75 18.41 17.37 49.87
N ALA A 76 18.76 18.52 50.50
CA ALA A 76 20.15 19.00 50.63
C ALA A 76 20.75 18.80 52.04
N SER A 77 19.97 18.39 53.05
CA SER A 77 20.42 18.28 54.44
C SER A 77 20.57 16.86 54.94
N THR A 78 21.58 16.14 54.44
CA THR A 78 22.19 15.01 55.16
C THR A 78 23.67 14.93 54.75
N GLN A 79 24.51 15.69 55.47
CA GLN A 79 25.96 15.51 55.47
C GLN A 79 26.42 15.06 56.85
N PRO A 80 27.27 14.06 56.98
CA PRO A 80 28.12 13.82 58.15
C PRO A 80 29.47 14.51 57.97
N THR A 81 30.01 15.00 59.09
CA THR A 81 31.25 15.76 59.35
C THR A 81 32.54 15.10 58.80
N PRO A 82 33.61 15.88 58.62
CA PRO A 82 34.74 15.48 57.76
C PRO A 82 35.97 14.96 58.49
N CYS A 83 36.78 14.17 57.84
CA CYS A 83 38.24 14.08 58.02
C CYS A 83 38.96 13.76 56.69
N PRO A 84 40.26 14.09 56.53
CA PRO A 84 40.68 14.74 55.30
C PRO A 84 41.53 13.83 54.34
N THR A 85 41.77 14.44 53.19
CA THR A 85 42.82 14.15 52.17
C THR A 85 42.48 13.24 50.98
N THR A 86 42.62 13.92 49.84
CA THR A 86 43.17 13.55 48.56
C THR A 86 42.26 12.94 47.46
N VAL A 87 42.24 13.73 46.34
CA VAL A 87 42.08 13.41 44.92
C VAL A 87 40.67 13.13 44.38
N PRO A 88 40.28 13.71 43.23
CA PRO A 88 38.91 13.72 42.73
C PRO A 88 38.58 12.44 41.95
N ALA A 89 37.64 11.66 42.46
CA ALA A 89 37.07 10.55 41.73
C ALA A 89 35.59 10.79 41.45
N ASN A 90 35.28 10.74 40.20
CA ASN A 90 33.98 10.76 39.54
C ASN A 90 33.00 9.76 40.23
N ARG A 91 32.03 10.27 41.02
CA ARG A 91 31.04 9.43 41.71
C ARG A 91 29.99 8.93 40.72
N LYS A 92 30.22 7.77 40.11
CA LYS A 92 29.17 6.91 39.58
C LYS A 92 28.38 6.36 40.77
N ARG A 93 27.01 6.43 40.68
CA ARG A 93 26.10 5.72 41.61
C ARG A 93 26.54 4.26 41.74
N LEU A 94 26.86 3.84 42.92
CA LEU A 94 26.98 2.41 43.28
C LEU A 94 25.57 1.81 43.21
N VAL A 95 25.30 1.10 42.15
CA VAL A 95 24.22 0.13 42.09
C VAL A 95 24.78 -1.10 42.77
N ASP A 96 24.09 -1.66 43.79
CA ASP A 96 24.40 -2.96 44.36
C ASP A 96 24.40 -4.01 43.25
N THR A 97 25.56 -4.30 42.72
CA THR A 97 25.76 -5.36 41.74
C THR A 97 26.09 -6.64 42.47
N THR A 98 25.16 -7.58 42.49
CA THR A 98 25.44 -8.96 42.92
C THR A 98 26.59 -9.52 42.07
N ILE A 99 27.33 -10.49 42.63
CA ILE A 99 28.44 -11.16 41.93
C ILE A 99 27.96 -11.72 40.58
N GLU A 100 26.72 -12.18 40.51
CA GLU A 100 26.04 -12.64 39.28
C GLU A 100 25.87 -11.51 38.24
N ALA A 101 25.45 -10.30 38.66
CA ALA A 101 25.34 -9.14 37.76
C ALA A 101 26.70 -8.66 37.26
N THR A 102 27.79 -8.86 38.04
CA THR A 102 29.16 -8.53 37.64
C THR A 102 29.73 -9.58 36.69
N LEU A 103 29.42 -10.86 36.89
CA LEU A 103 29.76 -11.94 35.97
C LEU A 103 28.97 -11.83 34.65
N ALA A 104 27.69 -11.51 34.68
CA ALA A 104 26.88 -11.25 33.50
C ALA A 104 27.43 -10.09 32.66
N LYS A 105 27.91 -8.99 33.30
CA LYS A 105 28.58 -7.88 32.60
C LYS A 105 29.89 -8.27 31.94
N ARG A 106 30.62 -9.27 32.48
CA ARG A 106 31.86 -9.78 31.88
C ARG A 106 31.63 -10.71 30.69
N THR A 107 30.42 -11.27 30.56
CA THR A 107 30.07 -12.19 29.46
C THR A 107 29.30 -11.51 28.34
N THR A 108 28.74 -10.28 28.54
CA THR A 108 28.05 -9.55 27.48
C THR A 108 28.98 -9.08 26.39
N TRP A 109 28.53 -9.22 25.13
CA TRP A 109 29.29 -8.70 23.99
C TRP A 109 29.46 -7.18 24.06
N ASP A 110 30.62 -6.68 23.68
CA ASP A 110 30.80 -5.26 23.39
C ASP A 110 29.90 -4.89 22.19
N LYS A 111 29.52 -3.61 22.15
CA LYS A 111 28.63 -3.04 21.11
C LYS A 111 29.21 -3.20 19.70
N ASP A 112 30.52 -3.25 19.58
CA ASP A 112 31.25 -3.38 18.31
C ASP A 112 31.61 -4.84 18.00
N HIS A 113 31.26 -5.79 18.87
CA HIS A 113 31.43 -7.21 18.61
C HIS A 113 30.63 -7.64 17.38
N PRO A 114 31.20 -8.40 16.41
CA PRO A 114 30.51 -8.75 15.16
C PRO A 114 29.11 -9.36 15.36
N SER A 115 28.98 -10.25 16.35
CA SER A 115 27.68 -10.87 16.67
C SER A 115 26.67 -9.86 17.25
N ALA A 116 27.12 -8.88 18.05
CA ALA A 116 26.26 -7.83 18.59
C ALA A 116 25.79 -6.88 17.49
N VAL A 117 26.68 -6.53 16.55
CA VAL A 117 26.36 -5.72 15.37
C VAL A 117 25.34 -6.44 14.50
N LEU A 118 25.55 -7.74 14.22
CA LEU A 118 24.65 -8.54 13.41
C LEU A 118 23.27 -8.71 14.07
N ALA A 119 23.22 -9.05 15.36
CA ALA A 119 21.98 -9.16 16.11
C ALA A 119 21.21 -7.83 16.16
N THR A 120 21.92 -6.71 16.30
CA THR A 120 21.34 -5.37 16.26
C THR A 120 20.77 -5.04 14.87
N LYS A 121 21.46 -5.46 13.80
CA LYS A 121 20.98 -5.32 12.43
C LYS A 121 19.66 -6.08 12.24
N TYR A 122 19.62 -7.37 12.58
CA TYR A 122 18.40 -8.18 12.46
C TYR A 122 17.24 -7.66 13.32
N LEU A 123 17.52 -7.16 14.52
CA LEU A 123 16.51 -6.51 15.35
C LEU A 123 15.93 -5.27 14.69
N ALA A 124 16.77 -4.42 14.08
CA ALA A 124 16.30 -3.23 13.38
C ALA A 124 15.52 -3.60 12.12
N GLU A 125 15.95 -4.62 11.37
CA GLU A 125 15.21 -5.17 10.23
C GLU A 125 13.85 -5.71 10.66
N MET A 126 13.74 -6.48 11.73
CA MET A 126 12.49 -6.97 12.30
C MET A 126 11.56 -5.80 12.68
N ILE A 127 12.08 -4.79 13.38
CA ILE A 127 11.29 -3.61 13.75
C ILE A 127 10.71 -2.92 12.52
N ALA A 128 11.50 -2.78 11.44
CA ALA A 128 11.05 -2.13 10.21
C ALA A 128 10.09 -3.01 9.41
N THR A 129 10.38 -4.30 9.23
CA THR A 129 9.57 -5.22 8.40
C THR A 129 8.26 -5.59 9.05
N ASP A 130 8.24 -5.79 10.37
CA ASP A 130 7.04 -6.17 11.13
C ASP A 130 6.34 -4.96 11.74
N LEU A 131 6.85 -3.75 11.47
CA LEU A 131 6.35 -2.48 12.00
C LEU A 131 6.22 -2.48 13.52
N GLN A 132 7.18 -3.09 14.23
CA GLN A 132 7.16 -3.11 15.67
C GLN A 132 7.48 -1.71 16.26
N PRO A 133 6.90 -1.34 17.41
CA PRO A 133 7.29 -0.10 18.07
C PRO A 133 8.73 -0.20 18.57
N TYR A 134 9.47 0.92 18.51
CA TYR A 134 10.84 0.94 19.08
C TYR A 134 10.89 0.58 20.57
N SER A 135 9.76 0.71 21.28
CA SER A 135 9.65 0.30 22.69
C SER A 135 9.66 -1.21 22.92
N ILE A 136 9.57 -2.03 21.88
CA ILE A 136 9.62 -3.50 22.00
C ILE A 136 10.84 -3.97 22.79
N VAL A 137 11.96 -3.25 22.69
CA VAL A 137 13.19 -3.55 23.44
C VAL A 137 13.08 -3.26 24.94
N GLU A 138 12.03 -2.60 25.38
CA GLU A 138 11.70 -2.31 26.79
C GLU A 138 10.60 -3.26 27.31
N ASP A 139 9.98 -4.07 26.44
CA ASP A 139 8.91 -5.00 26.79
C ASP A 139 9.49 -6.25 27.49
N GLU A 140 8.98 -6.57 28.66
CA GLU A 140 9.51 -7.67 29.51
C GLU A 140 9.56 -9.02 28.78
N GLY A 141 8.50 -9.35 28.03
CA GLY A 141 8.42 -10.59 27.26
C GLY A 141 9.51 -10.69 26.20
N PHE A 142 9.75 -9.60 25.46
CA PHE A 142 10.79 -9.56 24.44
C PHE A 142 12.19 -9.60 25.03
N ILE A 143 12.43 -8.89 26.13
CA ILE A 143 13.70 -8.92 26.87
C ILE A 143 14.02 -10.34 27.33
N ARG A 144 13.07 -11.02 27.96
CA ARG A 144 13.22 -12.40 28.42
C ARG A 144 13.49 -13.38 27.28
N TYR A 145 12.75 -13.25 26.17
CA TYR A 145 12.94 -14.07 24.98
C TYR A 145 14.31 -13.86 24.37
N SER A 146 14.71 -12.62 24.14
CA SER A 146 16.01 -12.28 23.58
C SER A 146 17.17 -12.77 24.46
N HIS A 147 17.08 -12.59 25.78
CA HIS A 147 18.09 -13.05 26.73
C HIS A 147 18.15 -14.59 26.81
N HIS A 148 17.03 -15.30 26.60
CA HIS A 148 17.04 -16.77 26.54
C HIS A 148 17.77 -17.28 25.30
N LEU A 149 17.57 -16.63 24.14
CA LEU A 149 18.22 -17.01 22.89
C LEU A 149 19.72 -16.71 22.91
N GLU A 150 20.11 -15.52 23.38
CA GLU A 150 21.51 -15.12 23.48
C GLU A 150 21.73 -14.21 24.71
N PRO A 151 22.13 -14.78 25.83
CA PRO A 151 22.37 -14.02 27.06
C PRO A 151 23.45 -12.95 26.97
N ARG A 152 24.38 -13.07 26.01
CA ARG A 152 25.47 -12.12 25.80
C ARG A 152 25.04 -10.90 24.99
N PHE A 153 23.90 -10.95 24.33
CA PHE A 153 23.39 -9.82 23.53
C PHE A 153 22.70 -8.79 24.42
N ALA A 154 23.30 -7.61 24.57
CA ALA A 154 22.67 -6.48 25.22
C ALA A 154 21.80 -5.72 24.23
N LEU A 155 20.48 -5.75 24.43
CA LEU A 155 19.52 -5.01 23.58
C LEU A 155 19.88 -3.53 23.52
N PRO A 156 19.85 -2.90 22.33
CA PRO A 156 20.04 -1.46 22.19
C PRO A 156 18.88 -0.72 22.84
N SER A 157 19.14 0.47 23.37
CA SER A 157 18.04 1.32 23.87
C SER A 157 17.14 1.80 22.74
N ARG A 158 15.84 2.02 23.04
CA ARG A 158 14.86 2.64 22.14
C ARG A 158 15.40 3.88 21.44
N ARG A 159 16.09 4.76 22.20
CA ARG A 159 16.69 5.98 21.66
C ARG A 159 17.79 5.69 20.65
N ARG A 160 18.66 4.71 20.91
CA ARG A 160 19.72 4.30 19.96
C ARG A 160 19.12 3.73 18.67
N LEU A 161 18.02 2.98 18.76
CA LEU A 161 17.30 2.46 17.59
C LEU A 161 16.74 3.60 16.74
N SER A 162 15.98 4.53 17.34
CA SER A 162 15.27 5.58 16.62
C SER A 162 16.16 6.71 16.12
N GLU A 163 17.26 7.07 16.84
CA GLU A 163 18.10 8.20 16.49
C GLU A 163 19.35 7.84 15.69
N ARG A 164 19.76 6.56 15.69
CA ARG A 164 21.01 6.15 15.03
C ARG A 164 20.85 4.91 14.14
N ILE A 165 20.44 3.76 14.69
CA ILE A 165 20.50 2.50 13.97
C ILE A 165 19.56 2.49 12.76
N VAL A 166 18.30 2.85 12.95
CA VAL A 166 17.30 2.89 11.86
C VAL A 166 17.59 4.01 10.84
N PRO A 167 17.99 5.23 11.24
CA PRO A 167 18.46 6.24 10.29
C PRO A 167 19.68 5.80 9.47
N ASP A 168 20.68 5.17 10.08
CA ASP A 168 21.88 4.66 9.37
C ASP A 168 21.48 3.57 8.37
N MET A 169 20.56 2.67 8.76
CA MET A 169 20.00 1.64 7.88
C MET A 169 19.23 2.26 6.71
N TYR A 170 18.40 3.28 6.96
CA TYR A 170 17.67 4.01 5.93
C TYR A 170 18.60 4.58 4.85
N VAL A 171 19.69 5.23 5.26
CA VAL A 171 20.67 5.82 4.31
C VAL A 171 21.29 4.75 3.42
N LYS A 172 21.71 3.62 4.01
CA LYS A 172 22.32 2.52 3.25
C LYS A 172 21.32 1.87 2.27
N VAL A 173 20.09 1.62 2.73
CA VAL A 173 19.04 1.05 1.87
C VAL A 173 18.69 2.02 0.74
N LYS A 174 18.59 3.32 1.02
CA LYS A 174 18.36 4.35 0.01
C LYS A 174 19.45 4.36 -1.05
N ASP A 175 20.71 4.31 -0.64
CA ASP A 175 21.85 4.24 -1.57
C ASP A 175 21.82 2.95 -2.41
N GLY A 176 21.51 1.80 -1.80
CA GLY A 176 21.35 0.53 -2.50
C GLY A 176 20.26 0.56 -3.57
N ILE A 177 19.07 1.07 -3.23
CA ILE A 177 17.95 1.24 -4.18
C ILE A 177 18.35 2.22 -5.29
N GLY A 178 18.99 3.34 -4.95
CA GLY A 178 19.48 4.32 -5.93
C GLY A 178 20.40 3.69 -6.97
N LYS A 179 21.32 2.83 -6.55
CA LYS A 179 22.22 2.09 -7.47
C LYS A 179 21.44 1.17 -8.40
N LEU A 180 20.41 0.46 -7.92
CA LEU A 180 19.57 -0.37 -8.78
C LEU A 180 18.80 0.46 -9.82
N MET A 181 18.26 1.62 -9.43
CA MET A 181 17.52 2.49 -10.34
C MET A 181 18.42 3.15 -11.39
N LEU A 182 19.68 3.47 -11.06
CA LEU A 182 20.64 4.02 -12.02
C LEU A 182 20.93 3.07 -13.18
N ALA A 183 20.81 1.75 -12.96
CA ALA A 183 20.94 0.75 -14.00
C ALA A 183 19.72 0.66 -14.93
N ALA A 184 18.57 1.20 -14.52
CA ALA A 184 17.34 1.18 -15.29
C ALA A 184 17.37 2.28 -16.38
N LYS A 185 16.96 1.94 -17.62
CA LYS A 185 16.90 2.90 -18.74
C LYS A 185 15.80 3.92 -18.57
N LYS A 186 14.64 3.47 -18.15
CA LYS A 186 13.45 4.27 -17.86
C LYS A 186 12.76 3.69 -16.62
N ILE A 187 12.06 4.56 -15.92
CA ILE A 187 11.35 4.24 -14.68
C ILE A 187 9.92 4.73 -14.83
N ALA A 188 8.96 3.86 -14.54
CA ALA A 188 7.57 4.28 -14.35
C ALA A 188 7.33 4.58 -12.86
N PHE A 189 6.44 5.51 -12.58
CA PHE A 189 6.12 5.92 -11.22
C PHE A 189 4.64 5.71 -10.93
N THR A 190 4.30 5.47 -9.65
CA THR A 190 2.94 5.67 -9.17
C THR A 190 2.95 6.72 -8.08
N THR A 191 1.93 7.55 -8.05
CA THR A 191 1.74 8.53 -6.99
C THR A 191 0.27 8.66 -6.65
N ASP A 192 0.02 8.95 -5.38
CA ASP A 192 -1.32 9.16 -4.85
C ASP A 192 -1.26 10.01 -3.59
N ILE A 193 -2.39 10.59 -3.18
CA ILE A 193 -2.53 11.38 -1.95
C ILE A 193 -3.63 10.75 -1.10
N TRP A 194 -3.27 10.36 0.10
CA TRP A 194 -4.21 9.81 1.07
C TRP A 194 -4.40 10.72 2.26
N THR A 195 -5.64 10.91 2.67
CA THR A 195 -5.99 11.67 3.88
C THR A 195 -6.52 10.70 4.94
N GLU A 196 -5.89 10.71 6.11
CA GLU A 196 -6.32 9.90 7.23
C GLU A 196 -7.63 10.43 7.81
N GLY A 197 -8.63 9.53 7.95
CA GLY A 197 -9.97 9.92 8.34
C GLY A 197 -10.12 10.53 9.73
N ASN A 198 -9.25 10.15 10.68
CA ASN A 198 -9.35 10.57 12.08
C ASN A 198 -8.55 11.85 12.39
N THR A 199 -7.43 12.07 11.72
CA THR A 199 -6.50 13.18 12.05
C THR A 199 -6.46 14.28 11.00
N THR A 200 -7.16 14.13 9.88
CA THR A 200 -7.13 15.05 8.72
C THR A 200 -5.73 15.30 8.15
N LYS A 201 -4.74 14.47 8.53
CA LYS A 201 -3.40 14.53 7.95
C LYS A 201 -3.41 13.88 6.58
N ALA A 202 -2.85 14.56 5.60
CA ALA A 202 -2.65 14.01 4.28
C ALA A 202 -1.20 13.54 4.10
N PHE A 203 -1.03 12.53 3.27
CA PHE A 203 0.26 11.93 2.92
C PHE A 203 0.35 11.81 1.41
N ILE A 204 1.54 12.07 0.87
CA ILE A 204 1.86 11.80 -0.52
C ILE A 204 2.80 10.60 -0.58
N GLY A 205 2.47 9.64 -1.45
CA GLY A 205 3.30 8.48 -1.75
C GLY A 205 3.82 8.53 -3.18
N VAL A 206 5.10 8.23 -3.37
CA VAL A 206 5.69 8.04 -4.70
C VAL A 206 6.45 6.72 -4.70
N SER A 207 6.17 5.87 -5.67
CA SER A 207 6.92 4.64 -5.89
C SER A 207 7.48 4.58 -7.30
N ALA A 208 8.60 3.85 -7.46
CA ALA A 208 9.28 3.62 -8.71
C ALA A 208 9.14 2.16 -9.15
N HIS A 209 9.01 1.95 -10.46
CA HIS A 209 8.86 0.64 -11.09
C HIS A 209 9.80 0.52 -12.28
N TRP A 210 10.60 -0.55 -12.34
CA TRP A 210 11.49 -0.82 -13.46
C TRP A 210 11.67 -2.33 -13.66
N ILE A 211 12.27 -2.71 -14.76
CA ILE A 211 12.70 -4.09 -15.04
C ILE A 211 14.23 -4.08 -15.06
N ASP A 212 14.84 -5.00 -14.30
CA ASP A 212 16.29 -5.12 -14.25
C ASP A 212 16.88 -5.95 -15.41
N SER A 213 18.21 -6.14 -15.41
CA SER A 213 18.92 -6.93 -16.43
C SER A 213 18.52 -8.42 -16.43
N GLU A 214 18.02 -8.92 -15.31
CA GLU A 214 17.57 -10.32 -15.17
C GLU A 214 16.11 -10.52 -15.58
N TRP A 215 15.46 -9.48 -16.07
CA TRP A 215 14.02 -9.45 -16.43
C TRP A 215 13.08 -9.58 -15.22
N ASP A 216 13.55 -9.22 -14.04
CA ASP A 216 12.71 -9.14 -12.85
C ASP A 216 12.07 -7.77 -12.72
N ARG A 217 10.77 -7.74 -12.40
CA ARG A 217 10.08 -6.50 -12.01
C ARG A 217 10.60 -6.04 -10.65
N LYS A 218 11.01 -4.80 -10.57
CA LYS A 218 11.40 -4.15 -9.33
C LYS A 218 10.44 -3.04 -8.99
N PHE A 219 10.21 -2.90 -7.71
CA PHE A 219 9.36 -1.88 -7.12
C PHE A 219 10.07 -1.30 -5.90
N ALA A 220 10.09 0.03 -5.78
CA ALA A 220 10.63 0.69 -4.60
C ALA A 220 9.74 1.86 -4.19
N VAL A 221 9.58 2.06 -2.88
CA VAL A 221 8.96 3.26 -2.33
C VAL A 221 10.03 4.35 -2.24
N LEU A 222 9.80 5.48 -2.90
CA LEU A 222 10.72 6.60 -2.87
C LEU A 222 10.44 7.54 -1.70
N ILE A 223 9.20 7.92 -1.55
CA ILE A 223 8.72 8.74 -0.44
C ILE A 223 7.32 8.25 0.01
N CYS A 224 7.04 8.42 1.30
CA CYS A 224 5.72 8.37 1.90
C CYS A 224 5.72 9.35 3.07
N GLU A 225 5.47 10.62 2.78
CA GLU A 225 5.63 11.72 3.74
C GLU A 225 4.33 12.50 3.95
N GLN A 226 4.23 13.16 5.10
CA GLN A 226 3.10 14.03 5.38
C GLN A 226 3.08 15.21 4.41
N PHE A 227 1.92 15.44 3.78
CA PHE A 227 1.69 16.52 2.84
C PHE A 227 0.80 17.58 3.46
N SER A 228 1.43 18.58 4.07
CA SER A 228 0.73 19.67 4.77
C SER A 228 0.34 20.79 3.81
N GLY A 229 -0.80 21.43 4.06
CA GLY A 229 -1.28 22.58 3.31
C GLY A 229 -2.28 22.25 2.20
N ARG A 230 -2.37 23.11 1.18
CA ARG A 230 -3.29 22.92 0.06
C ARG A 230 -2.69 21.94 -0.97
N HIS A 231 -3.47 20.98 -1.40
CA HIS A 231 -3.05 19.98 -2.40
C HIS A 231 -3.33 20.52 -3.83
N THR A 232 -2.73 21.65 -4.18
CA THR A 232 -2.82 22.20 -5.54
C THR A 232 -1.90 21.46 -6.50
N GLY A 233 -2.20 21.52 -7.80
CA GLY A 233 -1.35 20.90 -8.83
C GLY A 233 0.10 21.36 -8.74
N GLU A 234 0.33 22.66 -8.53
CA GLU A 234 1.67 23.23 -8.37
C GLU A 234 2.43 22.61 -7.18
N MET A 235 1.79 22.48 -6.01
CA MET A 235 2.43 21.90 -4.83
C MET A 235 2.74 20.42 -4.99
N ILE A 236 1.88 19.68 -5.70
CA ILE A 236 2.12 18.27 -6.03
C ILE A 236 3.30 18.16 -6.99
N ALA A 237 3.35 18.98 -8.04
CA ALA A 237 4.48 19.03 -9.00
C ALA A 237 5.81 19.31 -8.30
N VAL A 238 5.85 20.32 -7.42
CA VAL A 238 7.04 20.66 -6.62
C VAL A 238 7.49 19.49 -5.74
N LYS A 239 6.57 18.83 -5.06
CA LYS A 239 6.88 17.66 -4.21
C LYS A 239 7.41 16.49 -5.01
N PHE A 240 6.79 16.18 -6.14
CA PHE A 240 7.25 15.11 -7.02
C PHE A 240 8.64 15.41 -7.60
N GLN A 241 8.87 16.64 -8.07
CA GLN A 241 10.17 17.07 -8.59
C GLN A 241 11.26 17.06 -7.50
N ALA A 242 10.91 17.45 -6.27
CA ALA A 242 11.83 17.36 -5.13
C ALA A 242 12.23 15.90 -4.85
N ALA A 243 11.27 14.96 -4.94
CA ALA A 243 11.56 13.53 -4.80
C ALA A 243 12.52 13.04 -5.91
N LEU A 244 12.27 13.38 -7.17
CA LEU A 244 13.19 13.01 -8.27
C LEU A 244 14.60 13.57 -8.05
N THR A 245 14.70 14.82 -7.58
CA THR A 245 15.98 15.48 -7.31
C THR A 245 16.73 14.80 -6.17
N ASP A 246 16.05 14.48 -5.08
CA ASP A 246 16.61 13.77 -3.91
C ASP A 246 17.14 12.36 -4.26
N TRP A 247 16.48 11.70 -5.23
CA TRP A 247 16.91 10.41 -5.78
C TRP A 247 17.86 10.52 -6.97
N LYS A 248 18.24 11.73 -7.39
CA LYS A 248 19.10 12.00 -8.55
C LYS A 248 18.56 11.41 -9.87
N ILE A 249 17.23 11.36 -10.00
CA ILE A 249 16.54 10.87 -11.19
C ILE A 249 16.26 12.07 -12.11
N ARG A 250 16.65 11.97 -13.37
CA ARG A 250 16.37 13.00 -14.38
C ARG A 250 14.97 12.82 -14.96
N ASN A 251 14.32 13.92 -15.37
CA ASN A 251 12.98 13.85 -15.97
C ASN A 251 12.96 12.97 -17.23
N GLU A 252 14.03 12.98 -18.04
CA GLU A 252 14.14 12.13 -19.22
C GLU A 252 14.16 10.63 -18.87
N SER A 253 14.51 10.25 -17.65
CA SER A 253 14.45 8.85 -17.18
C SER A 253 13.03 8.42 -16.78
N CYS A 254 12.09 9.37 -16.66
CA CYS A 254 10.69 9.06 -16.39
C CYS A 254 10.03 8.52 -17.66
N LEU A 255 9.41 7.34 -17.58
CA LEU A 255 8.56 6.83 -18.65
C LEU A 255 7.16 7.44 -18.53
N VAL A 256 6.53 7.26 -17.40
CA VAL A 256 5.15 7.67 -17.13
C VAL A 256 4.89 7.70 -15.61
N VAL A 257 3.97 8.56 -15.18
CA VAL A 257 3.44 8.59 -13.82
C VAL A 257 1.98 8.12 -13.84
N LEU A 258 1.68 7.04 -13.13
CA LEU A 258 0.31 6.58 -12.87
C LEU A 258 -0.24 7.33 -11.65
N ARG A 259 -1.37 7.98 -11.81
CA ARG A 259 -2.02 8.83 -10.79
C ARG A 259 -3.53 8.61 -10.78
N ASP A 260 -4.22 9.11 -9.77
CA ASP A 260 -5.66 9.20 -9.81
C ASP A 260 -6.15 10.20 -10.88
N ASN A 261 -7.46 10.29 -11.08
CA ASN A 261 -8.06 11.18 -12.07
C ASN A 261 -8.49 12.55 -11.50
N ALA A 262 -8.05 12.90 -10.30
CA ALA A 262 -8.35 14.19 -9.70
C ALA A 262 -7.69 15.33 -10.51
N SER A 263 -8.39 16.44 -10.67
CA SER A 263 -7.95 17.56 -11.52
C SER A 263 -6.62 18.17 -11.06
N ASN A 264 -6.38 18.23 -9.76
CA ASN A 264 -5.10 18.70 -9.20
C ASN A 264 -3.93 17.78 -9.58
N MET A 265 -4.14 16.45 -9.60
CA MET A 265 -3.12 15.49 -10.04
C MET A 265 -2.86 15.59 -11.55
N VAL A 266 -3.92 15.74 -12.36
CA VAL A 266 -3.79 15.98 -13.82
C VAL A 266 -2.95 17.25 -14.07
N ASN A 267 -3.34 18.36 -13.44
CA ASN A 267 -2.68 19.64 -13.60
C ASN A 267 -1.21 19.61 -13.12
N ALA A 268 -0.90 18.85 -12.07
CA ALA A 268 0.45 18.74 -11.56
C ALA A 268 1.44 18.23 -12.61
N PHE A 269 1.09 17.13 -13.28
CA PHE A 269 2.00 16.51 -14.27
C PHE A 269 1.97 17.21 -15.61
N GLN A 270 0.88 17.89 -15.97
CA GLN A 270 0.85 18.80 -17.12
C GLN A 270 1.81 19.99 -16.91
N GLN A 271 1.79 20.63 -15.72
CA GLN A 271 2.70 21.73 -15.39
C GLN A 271 4.15 21.31 -15.27
N ALA A 272 4.41 20.08 -14.81
CA ALA A 272 5.76 19.53 -14.69
C ALA A 272 6.34 19.02 -16.03
N ASP A 273 5.56 19.00 -17.09
CA ASP A 273 5.92 18.41 -18.41
C ASP A 273 6.41 16.95 -18.27
N ILE A 274 5.72 16.17 -17.43
CA ILE A 274 6.02 14.76 -17.20
C ILE A 274 4.85 13.92 -17.72
N PRO A 275 5.09 12.91 -18.59
CA PRO A 275 4.05 12.03 -19.09
C PRO A 275 3.29 11.35 -17.94
N SER A 276 1.96 11.43 -17.94
CA SER A 276 1.14 10.80 -16.91
C SER A 276 -0.11 10.14 -17.46
N LEU A 277 -0.55 9.06 -16.82
CA LEU A 277 -1.76 8.32 -17.15
C LEU A 277 -2.64 8.21 -15.91
N GLY A 278 -3.96 8.21 -16.14
CA GLY A 278 -4.94 7.93 -15.10
C GLY A 278 -4.87 6.47 -14.65
N CYS A 279 -5.04 6.24 -13.35
CA CYS A 279 -5.16 4.91 -12.78
C CYS A 279 -6.35 4.17 -13.43
N VAL A 280 -6.07 3.02 -14.05
CA VAL A 280 -7.07 2.22 -14.76
C VAL A 280 -8.18 1.76 -13.81
N LEU A 281 -7.84 1.34 -12.61
CA LEU A 281 -8.83 0.87 -11.63
C LEU A 281 -9.70 2.02 -11.09
N HIS A 282 -9.14 3.21 -10.94
CA HIS A 282 -9.92 4.39 -10.58
C HIS A 282 -10.88 4.78 -11.72
N THR A 283 -10.41 4.73 -12.97
CA THR A 283 -11.25 4.95 -14.16
C THR A 283 -12.38 3.93 -14.25
N LEU A 284 -12.09 2.65 -13.99
CA LEU A 284 -13.09 1.58 -13.95
C LEU A 284 -14.10 1.79 -12.82
N GLN A 285 -13.65 2.21 -11.62
CA GLN A 285 -14.53 2.58 -10.51
C GLN A 285 -15.52 3.67 -10.91
N LEU A 286 -15.08 4.70 -11.63
CA LEU A 286 -15.94 5.78 -12.11
C LEU A 286 -16.95 5.27 -13.13
N ALA A 287 -16.55 4.46 -14.12
CA ALA A 287 -17.45 3.85 -15.09
C ALA A 287 -18.56 3.02 -14.42
N ILE A 288 -18.18 2.22 -13.42
CA ILE A 288 -19.16 1.40 -12.68
C ILE A 288 -20.09 2.27 -11.86
N LYS A 289 -19.58 3.29 -11.19
CA LYS A 289 -20.39 4.19 -10.37
C LYS A 289 -21.45 4.87 -11.20
N ASP A 290 -21.08 5.50 -12.31
CA ASP A 290 -21.99 6.26 -13.15
C ASP A 290 -23.07 5.37 -13.81
N CYS A 291 -22.73 4.14 -14.15
CA CYS A 291 -23.63 3.26 -14.90
C CYS A 291 -24.46 2.31 -14.05
N ILE A 292 -24.02 2.02 -12.83
CA ILE A 292 -24.62 0.98 -11.98
C ILE A 292 -25.28 1.60 -10.75
N PHE A 293 -24.56 2.41 -9.99
CA PHE A 293 -25.05 2.93 -8.72
C PHE A 293 -26.02 4.09 -8.87
N ASP A 294 -25.99 4.78 -10.01
CA ASP A 294 -26.93 5.86 -10.31
C ASP A 294 -28.30 5.33 -10.81
N GLN A 295 -28.42 4.02 -11.05
CA GLN A 295 -29.70 3.41 -11.39
C GLN A 295 -30.55 3.18 -10.13
N ARG A 296 -31.69 3.85 -10.06
CA ARG A 296 -32.60 3.84 -8.90
C ARG A 296 -32.93 2.42 -8.41
N VAL A 297 -33.24 1.50 -9.34
CA VAL A 297 -33.65 0.13 -9.00
C VAL A 297 -32.51 -0.63 -8.31
N VAL A 298 -31.28 -0.46 -8.77
CA VAL A 298 -30.08 -1.07 -8.18
C VAL A 298 -29.77 -0.40 -6.84
N SER A 299 -29.79 0.93 -6.79
CA SER A 299 -29.53 1.72 -5.59
C SER A 299 -30.52 1.37 -4.47
N ASP A 300 -31.82 1.29 -4.79
CA ASP A 300 -32.87 0.90 -3.83
C ASP A 300 -32.66 -0.53 -3.31
N SER A 301 -32.29 -1.46 -4.20
CA SER A 301 -31.99 -2.86 -3.81
C SER A 301 -30.77 -2.94 -2.89
N LEU A 302 -29.70 -2.21 -3.18
CA LEU A 302 -28.52 -2.12 -2.33
C LEU A 302 -28.82 -1.46 -0.97
N ALA A 303 -29.73 -0.46 -0.95
CA ALA A 303 -30.16 0.17 0.29
C ALA A 303 -30.91 -0.82 1.22
N VAL A 304 -31.74 -1.72 0.65
CA VAL A 304 -32.37 -2.81 1.41
C VAL A 304 -31.28 -3.77 1.95
N CYS A 305 -30.32 -4.17 1.11
CA CYS A 305 -29.20 -5.02 1.55
C CYS A 305 -28.45 -4.40 2.72
N ARG A 306 -28.11 -3.11 2.67
CA ARG A 306 -27.41 -2.38 3.74
C ARG A 306 -28.21 -2.36 5.04
N ARG A 307 -29.54 -2.13 4.97
CA ARG A 307 -30.41 -2.18 6.16
C ARG A 307 -30.46 -3.56 6.77
N LEU A 308 -30.55 -4.62 5.93
CA LEU A 308 -30.55 -6.01 6.38
C LEU A 308 -29.22 -6.36 7.05
N VAL A 309 -28.08 -6.06 6.43
CA VAL A 309 -26.75 -6.32 7.00
C VAL A 309 -26.54 -5.53 8.28
N GLY A 310 -26.95 -4.26 8.31
CA GLY A 310 -26.89 -3.41 9.50
C GLY A 310 -27.67 -3.98 10.68
N HIS A 311 -28.83 -4.61 10.43
CA HIS A 311 -29.60 -5.29 11.48
C HIS A 311 -28.77 -6.39 12.17
N PHE A 312 -28.08 -7.22 11.41
CA PHE A 312 -27.21 -8.28 11.97
C PHE A 312 -25.98 -7.73 12.69
N LYS A 313 -25.42 -6.61 12.21
CA LYS A 313 -24.28 -5.97 12.86
C LYS A 313 -24.60 -5.46 14.26
N HIS A 314 -25.85 -5.00 14.49
CA HIS A 314 -26.28 -4.42 15.75
C HIS A 314 -27.07 -5.38 16.65
N SER A 315 -27.39 -6.60 16.16
CA SER A 315 -28.15 -7.61 16.94
C SER A 315 -27.43 -8.94 17.00
N ALA A 316 -26.81 -9.22 18.15
CA ALA A 316 -26.21 -10.52 18.41
C ALA A 316 -27.23 -11.66 18.37
N LEU A 317 -28.47 -11.41 18.85
CA LEU A 317 -29.55 -12.38 18.83
C LEU A 317 -29.97 -12.73 17.39
N ALA A 318 -30.14 -11.73 16.51
CA ALA A 318 -30.44 -11.98 15.11
C ALA A 318 -29.33 -12.76 14.41
N SER A 319 -28.07 -12.44 14.69
CA SER A 319 -26.90 -13.17 14.15
C SER A 319 -26.87 -14.62 14.61
N GLN A 320 -27.18 -14.89 15.90
CA GLN A 320 -27.28 -16.25 16.43
C GLN A 320 -28.42 -17.03 15.76
N ARG A 321 -29.62 -16.43 15.67
CA ARG A 321 -30.78 -17.05 15.04
C ARG A 321 -30.53 -17.39 13.57
N LEU A 322 -29.85 -16.50 12.83
CA LEU A 322 -29.44 -16.79 11.45
C LEU A 322 -28.49 -17.99 11.37
N ALA A 323 -27.51 -18.09 12.29
CA ALA A 323 -26.60 -19.23 12.33
C ALA A 323 -27.34 -20.54 12.67
N ASP A 324 -28.36 -20.50 13.53
CA ASP A 324 -29.18 -21.66 13.88
C ASP A 324 -30.01 -22.14 12.67
N ILE A 325 -30.61 -21.21 11.93
CA ILE A 325 -31.34 -21.52 10.69
C ILE A 325 -30.39 -22.14 9.64
N GLN A 326 -29.18 -21.58 9.48
CA GLN A 326 -28.19 -22.14 8.55
C GLN A 326 -27.78 -23.57 8.93
N ARG A 327 -27.65 -23.88 10.24
CA ARG A 327 -27.43 -25.26 10.72
C ARG A 327 -28.61 -26.17 10.40
N GLN A 328 -29.84 -25.73 10.64
CA GLN A 328 -31.05 -26.50 10.33
C GLN A 328 -31.15 -26.80 8.84
N LEU A 329 -30.80 -25.84 7.99
CA LEU A 329 -30.81 -25.98 6.54
C LEU A 329 -29.55 -26.74 5.99
N GLN A 330 -28.63 -27.12 6.86
CA GLN A 330 -27.37 -27.77 6.51
C GLN A 330 -26.54 -26.96 5.49
N THR A 331 -26.64 -25.63 5.54
CA THR A 331 -25.86 -24.73 4.71
C THR A 331 -24.62 -24.22 5.46
N GLU A 332 -23.68 -23.64 4.70
CA GLU A 332 -22.50 -23.00 5.30
C GLU A 332 -22.89 -21.87 6.27
N ILE A 333 -22.26 -21.84 7.45
CA ILE A 333 -22.52 -20.81 8.46
C ILE A 333 -21.75 -19.55 8.08
N LEU A 334 -22.44 -18.62 7.44
CA LEU A 334 -21.91 -17.33 6.97
C LEU A 334 -22.45 -16.17 7.79
N ARG A 335 -21.63 -15.12 7.91
CA ARG A 335 -22.07 -13.82 8.45
C ARG A 335 -22.23 -12.81 7.31
N PRO A 336 -23.28 -11.95 7.35
CA PRO A 336 -23.41 -10.84 6.42
C PRO A 336 -22.19 -9.91 6.50
N VAL A 337 -21.80 -9.33 5.34
CA VAL A 337 -20.67 -8.40 5.22
C VAL A 337 -21.22 -7.04 4.84
N GLN A 338 -20.86 -6.00 5.58
CA GLN A 338 -21.23 -4.61 5.28
C GLN A 338 -20.33 -4.05 4.19
N ASP A 339 -20.92 -3.36 3.23
CA ASP A 339 -20.16 -2.66 2.21
C ASP A 339 -19.63 -1.30 2.67
N VAL A 340 -18.68 -0.79 1.91
CA VAL A 340 -18.18 0.59 1.95
C VAL A 340 -18.72 1.27 0.70
N SER A 341 -19.68 2.15 0.83
CA SER A 341 -20.44 2.73 -0.29
C SER A 341 -19.59 3.44 -1.36
N THR A 342 -18.36 3.83 -1.01
CA THR A 342 -17.42 4.47 -1.93
C THR A 342 -16.65 3.48 -2.81
N ARG A 343 -16.72 2.16 -2.50
CA ARG A 343 -15.97 1.10 -3.21
C ARG A 343 -16.94 0.06 -3.78
N TRP A 344 -17.09 0.02 -5.07
CA TRP A 344 -18.03 -0.89 -5.75
C TRP A 344 -17.78 -2.38 -5.45
N ASN A 345 -16.52 -2.79 -5.32
CA ASN A 345 -16.16 -4.18 -4.99
C ASN A 345 -16.79 -4.62 -3.66
N SER A 346 -16.83 -3.74 -2.67
CA SER A 346 -17.43 -4.06 -1.37
C SER A 346 -18.94 -4.29 -1.48
N SER A 347 -19.63 -3.54 -2.33
CA SER A 347 -21.06 -3.75 -2.62
C SER A 347 -21.27 -5.07 -3.37
N TYR A 348 -20.38 -5.41 -4.31
CA TYR A 348 -20.39 -6.71 -4.98
C TYR A 348 -20.24 -7.87 -3.97
N TYR A 349 -19.27 -7.81 -3.07
CA TYR A 349 -19.06 -8.85 -2.05
C TYR A 349 -20.19 -8.91 -1.02
N MET A 350 -20.82 -7.79 -0.68
CA MET A 350 -22.03 -7.79 0.15
C MET A 350 -23.16 -8.56 -0.55
N VAL A 351 -23.43 -8.26 -1.83
CA VAL A 351 -24.47 -8.93 -2.61
C VAL A 351 -24.16 -10.41 -2.79
N GLU A 352 -22.94 -10.77 -3.17
CA GLU A 352 -22.51 -12.17 -3.30
C GLU A 352 -22.72 -12.93 -1.99
N ARG A 353 -22.35 -12.36 -0.86
CA ARG A 353 -22.54 -12.96 0.47
C ARG A 353 -24.02 -13.16 0.78
N LEU A 354 -24.88 -12.18 0.51
CA LEU A 354 -26.31 -12.28 0.74
C LEU A 354 -26.98 -13.31 -0.18
N LEU A 355 -26.55 -13.41 -1.44
CA LEU A 355 -27.04 -14.43 -2.36
C LEU A 355 -26.72 -15.87 -1.89
N ARG A 356 -25.52 -16.10 -1.34
CA ARG A 356 -25.16 -17.41 -0.73
C ARG A 356 -26.01 -17.73 0.50
N MET A 357 -26.52 -16.71 1.19
CA MET A 357 -27.36 -16.85 2.38
C MET A 357 -28.84 -16.73 2.09
N LYS A 358 -29.27 -16.56 0.83
CA LYS A 358 -30.63 -16.26 0.40
C LYS A 358 -31.70 -17.12 1.08
N GLN A 359 -31.48 -18.45 1.11
CA GLN A 359 -32.43 -19.41 1.70
C GLN A 359 -32.61 -19.16 3.19
N ALA A 360 -31.54 -19.07 3.95
CA ALA A 360 -31.58 -18.84 5.40
C ALA A 360 -32.17 -17.47 5.76
N LEU A 361 -31.84 -16.42 4.97
CA LEU A 361 -32.40 -15.10 5.14
C LEU A 361 -33.92 -15.06 4.85
N SER A 362 -34.39 -15.78 3.84
CA SER A 362 -35.81 -15.88 3.52
C SER A 362 -36.60 -16.53 4.67
N VAL A 363 -36.09 -17.62 5.24
CA VAL A 363 -36.69 -18.27 6.42
C VAL A 363 -36.72 -17.31 7.62
N LEU A 364 -35.60 -16.69 7.94
CA LEU A 364 -35.51 -15.76 9.07
C LEU A 364 -36.47 -14.58 8.93
N CYS A 365 -36.56 -13.98 7.75
CA CYS A 365 -37.44 -12.86 7.49
C CYS A 365 -38.93 -13.25 7.56
N SER A 366 -39.29 -14.50 7.22
CA SER A 366 -40.67 -15.00 7.32
C SER A 366 -41.08 -15.31 8.77
N GLU A 367 -40.12 -15.67 9.63
CA GLU A 367 -40.37 -16.04 11.03
C GLU A 367 -40.24 -14.85 12.00
N THR A 368 -39.75 -13.70 11.56
CA THR A 368 -39.46 -12.57 12.45
C THR A 368 -40.35 -11.37 12.12
N ASP A 369 -41.18 -10.96 13.07
CA ASP A 369 -42.00 -9.75 12.95
C ASP A 369 -41.09 -8.49 12.87
N GLY A 370 -41.57 -7.45 12.14
CA GLY A 370 -40.87 -6.18 12.01
C GLY A 370 -39.65 -6.21 11.06
N MET A 371 -39.57 -7.22 10.19
CA MET A 371 -38.51 -7.32 9.17
C MET A 371 -38.94 -6.83 7.77
N GLN A 372 -40.17 -6.32 7.60
CA GLN A 372 -40.75 -6.00 6.29
C GLN A 372 -39.94 -4.98 5.51
N ASP A 373 -39.36 -3.97 6.17
CA ASP A 373 -38.53 -2.93 5.57
C ASP A 373 -37.08 -3.39 5.27
N LYS A 374 -36.69 -4.57 5.75
CA LYS A 374 -35.36 -5.21 5.56
C LYS A 374 -35.44 -6.44 4.68
N THR A 375 -36.64 -6.90 4.35
CA THR A 375 -36.84 -8.10 3.52
C THR A 375 -36.57 -7.77 2.05
N ILE A 376 -35.68 -8.52 1.42
CA ILE A 376 -35.39 -8.43 0.00
C ILE A 376 -36.51 -9.14 -0.78
N SER A 377 -37.23 -8.42 -1.61
CA SER A 377 -38.33 -8.97 -2.43
C SER A 377 -37.82 -9.93 -3.52
N PRO A 378 -38.68 -10.82 -4.04
CA PRO A 378 -38.29 -11.72 -5.14
C PRO A 378 -37.73 -10.99 -6.37
N ASN A 379 -38.30 -9.85 -6.72
CA ASN A 379 -37.81 -9.01 -7.82
C ASN A 379 -36.42 -8.43 -7.52
N GLN A 380 -36.18 -7.95 -6.31
CA GLN A 380 -34.88 -7.45 -5.89
C GLN A 380 -33.82 -8.58 -5.86
N TRP A 381 -34.19 -9.79 -5.43
CA TRP A 381 -33.29 -10.94 -5.54
C TRP A 381 -32.86 -11.21 -6.97
N SER A 382 -33.80 -11.18 -7.93
CA SER A 382 -33.48 -11.37 -9.36
C SER A 382 -32.55 -10.27 -9.88
N ILE A 383 -32.76 -9.01 -9.49
CA ILE A 383 -31.90 -7.87 -9.85
C ILE A 383 -30.50 -8.07 -9.27
N LEU A 384 -30.39 -8.49 -8.00
CA LEU A 384 -29.09 -8.70 -7.33
C LEU A 384 -28.33 -9.88 -7.94
N GLU A 385 -29.03 -10.94 -8.40
CA GLU A 385 -28.40 -12.05 -9.12
C GLU A 385 -27.82 -11.58 -10.46
N ASN A 386 -28.57 -10.81 -11.24
CA ASN A 386 -28.11 -10.25 -12.51
C ASN A 386 -27.00 -9.20 -12.30
N PHE A 387 -27.12 -8.38 -11.26
CA PHE A 387 -26.07 -7.44 -10.83
C PHE A 387 -24.75 -8.18 -10.54
N LYS A 388 -24.81 -9.29 -9.78
CA LYS A 388 -23.63 -10.11 -9.50
C LYS A 388 -23.01 -10.64 -10.79
N VAL A 389 -23.80 -11.25 -11.68
CA VAL A 389 -23.32 -11.83 -12.95
C VAL A 389 -22.66 -10.77 -13.81
N MET A 390 -23.23 -9.56 -13.87
CA MET A 390 -22.68 -8.44 -14.63
C MET A 390 -21.35 -7.93 -14.09
N LEU A 391 -21.18 -7.90 -12.77
CA LEU A 391 -19.97 -7.38 -12.13
C LEU A 391 -18.88 -8.41 -11.92
N GLU A 392 -19.18 -9.70 -11.98
CA GLU A 392 -18.21 -10.77 -11.75
C GLU A 392 -16.98 -10.70 -12.68
N PRO A 393 -17.11 -10.49 -14.01
CA PRO A 393 -15.95 -10.33 -14.88
C PRO A 393 -15.14 -9.07 -14.55
N ILE A 394 -15.80 -8.01 -14.09
CA ILE A 394 -15.12 -6.76 -13.70
C ILE A 394 -14.35 -6.96 -12.40
N GLU A 395 -14.91 -7.71 -11.45
CA GLU A 395 -14.24 -8.05 -10.20
C GLU A 395 -12.97 -8.87 -10.45
N LYS A 396 -13.06 -9.89 -11.28
CA LYS A 396 -11.90 -10.69 -11.69
C LYS A 396 -10.84 -9.82 -12.35
N LEU A 397 -11.24 -8.99 -13.31
CA LEU A 397 -10.33 -8.06 -13.99
C LEU A 397 -9.68 -7.07 -13.01
N THR A 398 -10.45 -6.51 -12.08
CA THR A 398 -9.93 -5.60 -11.06
C THR A 398 -8.86 -6.29 -10.21
N ARG A 399 -9.08 -7.54 -9.83
CA ARG A 399 -8.12 -8.34 -9.05
C ARG A 399 -6.84 -8.61 -9.85
N ASP A 400 -6.98 -9.01 -11.11
CA ASP A 400 -5.86 -9.28 -12.00
C ASP A 400 -5.01 -8.01 -12.23
N LEU A 401 -5.65 -6.87 -12.52
CA LEU A 401 -4.95 -5.58 -12.70
C LEU A 401 -4.43 -4.96 -11.39
N SER A 402 -4.86 -5.46 -10.23
CA SER A 402 -4.32 -5.07 -8.92
C SER A 402 -3.11 -5.91 -8.50
N SER A 403 -2.78 -6.98 -9.22
CA SER A 403 -1.66 -7.84 -8.88
C SER A 403 -0.32 -7.11 -9.02
N TYR A 404 0.70 -7.63 -8.34
CA TYR A 404 2.06 -7.07 -8.42
C TYR A 404 2.66 -7.21 -9.84
N ASP A 405 2.30 -8.30 -10.53
CA ASP A 405 2.82 -8.64 -11.86
C ASP A 405 2.02 -7.99 -13.00
N ALA A 406 0.95 -7.26 -12.67
CA ALA A 406 0.15 -6.57 -13.67
C ALA A 406 0.96 -5.48 -14.39
N CYS A 407 0.75 -5.39 -15.69
CA CYS A 407 1.43 -4.43 -16.56
C CYS A 407 0.41 -3.59 -17.33
N LEU A 408 0.77 -2.36 -17.65
CA LEU A 408 -0.01 -1.45 -18.50
C LEU A 408 -0.36 -2.10 -19.85
N SER A 409 0.49 -2.98 -20.38
CA SER A 409 0.27 -3.74 -21.61
C SER A 409 -1.02 -4.55 -21.63
N SER A 410 -1.48 -5.00 -20.45
CA SER A 410 -2.68 -5.81 -20.31
C SER A 410 -3.98 -5.01 -20.38
N VAL A 411 -3.93 -3.69 -20.29
CA VAL A 411 -5.14 -2.86 -20.11
C VAL A 411 -6.01 -2.83 -21.36
N ILE A 412 -5.42 -2.51 -22.51
CA ILE A 412 -6.17 -2.46 -23.78
C ILE A 412 -6.84 -3.80 -24.09
N PRO A 413 -6.10 -4.94 -24.08
CA PRO A 413 -6.70 -6.26 -24.25
C PRO A 413 -7.79 -6.57 -23.23
N ALA A 414 -7.57 -6.24 -21.95
CA ALA A 414 -8.51 -6.49 -20.89
C ALA A 414 -9.84 -5.74 -21.07
N ILE A 415 -9.80 -4.47 -21.48
CA ILE A 415 -11.03 -3.68 -21.78
C ILE A 415 -11.77 -4.27 -22.99
N VAL A 416 -11.05 -4.67 -24.03
CA VAL A 416 -11.65 -5.36 -25.20
C VAL A 416 -12.32 -6.66 -24.76
N GLY A 417 -11.62 -7.50 -24.00
CA GLY A 417 -12.17 -8.77 -23.51
C GLY A 417 -13.36 -8.59 -22.55
N LEU A 418 -13.32 -7.58 -21.68
CA LEU A 418 -14.42 -7.23 -20.80
C LEU A 418 -15.67 -6.85 -21.59
N LYS A 419 -15.52 -5.98 -22.60
CA LYS A 419 -16.65 -5.58 -23.45
C LYS A 419 -17.30 -6.79 -24.14
N LEU A 420 -16.50 -7.66 -24.76
CA LEU A 420 -16.99 -8.88 -25.39
C LEU A 420 -17.73 -9.79 -24.40
N THR A 421 -17.21 -9.91 -23.18
CA THR A 421 -17.84 -10.69 -22.11
C THR A 421 -19.19 -10.08 -21.69
N LEU A 422 -19.25 -8.76 -21.57
CA LEU A 422 -20.51 -8.06 -21.25
C LEU A 422 -21.52 -8.18 -22.39
N GLU A 423 -21.11 -8.01 -23.64
CA GLU A 423 -21.95 -8.14 -24.82
C GLU A 423 -22.57 -9.55 -24.94
N SER A 424 -21.79 -10.59 -24.66
CA SER A 424 -22.23 -11.99 -24.68
C SER A 424 -23.05 -12.42 -23.47
N CYS A 425 -23.25 -11.56 -22.47
CA CYS A 425 -24.00 -11.88 -21.27
C CYS A 425 -25.51 -11.79 -21.53
N ASP A 426 -26.24 -12.90 -21.48
CA ASP A 426 -27.70 -12.98 -21.69
C ASP A 426 -28.51 -12.71 -20.40
N ARG A 427 -27.85 -12.72 -19.24
CA ARG A 427 -28.50 -12.47 -17.94
C ARG A 427 -28.57 -10.98 -17.64
N ASP A 428 -29.36 -10.25 -18.41
CA ASP A 428 -29.47 -8.80 -18.28
C ASP A 428 -30.91 -8.30 -17.91
N ALA A 429 -31.82 -9.20 -17.59
CA ALA A 429 -33.19 -8.84 -17.19
C ALA A 429 -33.18 -7.91 -15.95
N GLY A 430 -33.83 -6.75 -16.10
CA GLY A 430 -33.86 -5.70 -15.08
C GLY A 430 -32.58 -4.87 -14.95
N VAL A 431 -31.50 -5.20 -15.69
CA VAL A 431 -30.20 -4.49 -15.69
C VAL A 431 -29.67 -4.20 -17.12
N ARG A 432 -30.54 -4.27 -18.13
CA ARG A 432 -30.17 -4.07 -19.55
C ARG A 432 -29.62 -2.67 -19.83
N THR A 433 -30.24 -1.64 -19.26
CA THR A 433 -29.76 -0.24 -19.38
C THR A 433 -28.40 -0.07 -18.69
N MET A 434 -28.20 -0.75 -17.56
CA MET A 434 -26.92 -0.79 -16.85
C MET A 434 -25.81 -1.39 -17.71
N LYS A 435 -26.08 -2.52 -18.39
CA LYS A 435 -25.16 -3.17 -19.33
C LYS A 435 -24.74 -2.23 -20.46
N ALA A 436 -25.74 -1.63 -21.14
CA ALA A 436 -25.49 -0.70 -22.24
C ALA A 436 -24.70 0.53 -21.80
N GLY A 437 -25.06 1.13 -20.65
CA GLY A 437 -24.35 2.26 -20.09
C GLY A 437 -22.91 1.92 -19.71
N LEU A 438 -22.68 0.74 -19.14
CA LEU A 438 -21.33 0.30 -18.78
C LEU A 438 -20.44 0.11 -20.02
N ILE A 439 -20.93 -0.50 -21.08
CA ILE A 439 -20.18 -0.65 -22.34
C ILE A 439 -19.84 0.74 -22.93
N ALA A 440 -20.81 1.67 -22.95
CA ALA A 440 -20.59 3.04 -23.42
C ALA A 440 -19.57 3.79 -22.57
N ALA A 441 -19.65 3.68 -21.23
CA ALA A 441 -18.70 4.31 -20.33
C ALA A 441 -17.27 3.71 -20.46
N LEU A 442 -17.15 2.43 -20.74
CA LEU A 442 -15.85 1.82 -21.05
C LEU A 442 -15.26 2.38 -22.34
N ASP A 443 -16.10 2.58 -23.37
CA ASP A 443 -15.65 3.20 -24.62
C ASP A 443 -15.16 4.63 -24.39
N GLU A 444 -15.99 5.47 -23.78
CA GLU A 444 -15.69 6.87 -23.55
C GLU A 444 -14.43 7.09 -22.69
N ARG A 445 -14.35 6.36 -21.56
CA ARG A 445 -13.29 6.58 -20.56
C ARG A 445 -11.94 5.99 -20.94
N PHE A 446 -11.91 4.96 -21.79
CA PHE A 446 -10.69 4.28 -22.21
C PHE A 446 -10.27 4.59 -23.65
N ASP A 447 -11.05 5.36 -24.40
CA ASP A 447 -10.72 5.73 -25.78
C ASP A 447 -9.37 6.46 -25.89
N GLY A 448 -9.08 7.39 -24.97
CA GLY A 448 -7.80 8.09 -24.91
C GLY A 448 -6.59 7.17 -24.68
N LEU A 449 -6.79 5.99 -24.10
CA LEU A 449 -5.71 5.01 -23.91
C LEU A 449 -5.31 4.33 -25.23
N LEU A 450 -6.26 4.17 -26.16
CA LEU A 450 -6.02 3.57 -27.48
C LEU A 450 -5.19 4.46 -28.41
N THR A 451 -5.09 5.74 -28.13
CA THR A 451 -4.28 6.71 -28.86
C THR A 451 -2.99 7.10 -28.11
N ASN A 452 -2.85 6.66 -26.86
CA ASN A 452 -1.69 6.95 -26.04
C ASN A 452 -0.49 6.08 -26.46
N GLU A 453 0.61 6.72 -26.84
CA GLU A 453 1.83 6.07 -27.32
C GLU A 453 2.40 5.06 -26.30
N ILE A 454 2.45 5.42 -25.01
CA ILE A 454 3.02 4.55 -23.98
C ILE A 454 2.19 3.28 -23.80
N ALA A 455 0.86 3.41 -23.73
CA ALA A 455 -0.03 2.27 -23.55
C ALA A 455 -0.07 1.34 -24.77
N THR A 456 -0.09 1.92 -25.97
CA THR A 456 -0.12 1.14 -27.22
C THR A 456 1.22 0.46 -27.51
N CYS A 457 2.36 1.12 -27.26
CA CYS A 457 3.68 0.51 -27.33
C CYS A 457 3.87 -0.60 -26.28
N ALA A 458 3.42 -0.38 -25.04
CA ALA A 458 3.43 -1.42 -24.02
C ALA A 458 2.63 -2.66 -24.47
N THR A 459 1.42 -2.46 -25.03
CA THR A 459 0.60 -3.55 -25.56
C THR A 459 1.28 -4.26 -26.73
N ALA A 460 1.86 -3.51 -27.66
CA ALA A 460 2.54 -4.05 -28.84
C ALA A 460 3.81 -4.85 -28.50
N LEU A 461 4.54 -4.43 -27.47
CA LEU A 461 5.75 -5.11 -26.98
C LEU A 461 5.46 -6.26 -26.03
N ASP A 462 4.21 -6.50 -25.67
CA ASP A 462 3.81 -7.67 -24.92
C ASP A 462 3.56 -8.85 -25.88
N PRO A 463 4.35 -9.93 -25.82
CA PRO A 463 4.24 -11.05 -26.76
C PRO A 463 2.89 -11.77 -26.71
N ARG A 464 2.11 -11.58 -25.63
CA ARG A 464 0.77 -12.14 -25.46
C ARG A 464 -0.28 -11.43 -26.32
N PHE A 465 -0.03 -10.16 -26.69
CA PHE A 465 -1.04 -9.29 -27.30
C PHE A 465 -0.59 -8.72 -28.62
N LYS A 466 0.63 -8.23 -28.70
CA LYS A 466 1.20 -7.57 -29.91
C LYS A 466 0.25 -6.50 -30.46
N LEU A 467 -0.03 -6.48 -31.75
CA LEU A 467 -0.95 -5.53 -32.39
C LEU A 467 -2.42 -6.03 -32.43
N LYS A 468 -2.70 -7.26 -31.98
CA LYS A 468 -3.97 -7.94 -32.27
C LYS A 468 -5.20 -7.25 -31.68
N PHE A 469 -5.05 -6.65 -30.51
CA PHE A 469 -6.17 -6.03 -29.77
C PHE A 469 -6.31 -4.53 -30.00
N LEU A 470 -5.52 -3.96 -30.93
CA LEU A 470 -5.69 -2.59 -31.39
C LEU A 470 -6.82 -2.53 -32.41
N ARG A 471 -7.70 -1.52 -32.30
CA ARG A 471 -9.02 -1.47 -32.95
C ARG A 471 -8.96 -1.51 -34.46
N THR A 472 -8.16 -0.66 -35.09
CA THR A 472 -8.15 -0.46 -36.54
C THR A 472 -6.78 -0.75 -37.14
N ASN A 473 -6.72 -0.98 -38.45
CA ASN A 473 -5.46 -1.19 -39.14
C ASN A 473 -4.59 0.06 -39.09
N GLU A 474 -5.19 1.25 -39.19
CA GLU A 474 -4.46 2.54 -39.11
C GLU A 474 -3.76 2.68 -37.76
N VAL A 475 -4.42 2.31 -36.65
CA VAL A 475 -3.81 2.33 -35.31
C VAL A 475 -2.69 1.29 -35.23
N ARG A 476 -2.88 0.08 -35.78
CA ARG A 476 -1.85 -0.97 -35.79
C ARG A 476 -0.61 -0.54 -36.57
N ASP A 477 -0.78 0.07 -37.73
CA ASP A 477 0.32 0.54 -38.58
C ASP A 477 1.03 1.74 -37.94
N SER A 478 0.29 2.65 -37.33
CA SER A 478 0.86 3.77 -36.56
C SER A 478 1.72 3.27 -35.38
N VAL A 479 1.21 2.31 -34.60
CA VAL A 479 1.93 1.73 -33.45
C VAL A 479 3.16 0.95 -33.93
N ARG A 480 3.04 0.17 -35.01
CA ARG A 480 4.17 -0.54 -35.62
C ARG A 480 5.27 0.46 -36.01
N SER A 481 4.90 1.55 -36.68
CA SER A 481 5.84 2.61 -37.09
C SER A 481 6.50 3.30 -35.91
N THR A 482 5.76 3.52 -34.82
CA THR A 482 6.27 4.09 -33.57
C THR A 482 7.28 3.15 -32.89
N VAL A 483 6.95 1.86 -32.77
CA VAL A 483 7.87 0.85 -32.22
C VAL A 483 9.15 0.75 -33.07
N LEU A 484 9.02 0.78 -34.40
CA LEU A 484 10.16 0.78 -35.33
C LEU A 484 11.04 2.04 -35.12
N ARG A 485 10.43 3.22 -35.02
CA ARG A 485 11.15 4.47 -34.77
C ARG A 485 11.97 4.39 -33.50
N HIS A 486 11.36 3.94 -32.41
CA HIS A 486 12.05 3.78 -31.12
C HIS A 486 13.15 2.69 -31.17
N ALA A 487 12.94 1.60 -31.91
CA ALA A 487 13.95 0.57 -32.07
C ALA A 487 15.16 1.10 -32.85
N LEU A 488 14.93 1.93 -33.88
CA LEU A 488 16.00 2.63 -34.62
C LEU A 488 16.77 3.63 -33.72
N GLU A 489 16.09 4.33 -32.83
CA GLU A 489 16.73 5.20 -31.82
C GLU A 489 17.64 4.41 -30.87
N VAL A 490 17.16 3.24 -30.39
CA VAL A 490 17.98 2.32 -29.58
C VAL A 490 19.20 1.83 -30.35
N ALA A 491 19.04 1.48 -31.62
CA ALA A 491 20.17 1.05 -32.48
C ALA A 491 21.23 2.16 -32.65
N ARG A 492 20.81 3.40 -32.91
CA ARG A 492 21.73 4.56 -33.01
C ARG A 492 22.48 4.80 -31.69
N GLN A 493 21.80 4.72 -30.54
CA GLN A 493 22.44 4.91 -29.23
C GLN A 493 23.48 3.81 -28.92
N GLN A 494 23.30 2.60 -29.46
CA GLN A 494 24.29 1.54 -29.31
C GLN A 494 25.54 1.79 -30.12
N GLN A 495 25.42 2.26 -31.36
CA GLN A 495 26.58 2.57 -32.20
C GLN A 495 27.49 3.65 -31.59
N VAL A 496 26.91 4.60 -30.84
CA VAL A 496 27.69 5.62 -30.12
C VAL A 496 28.45 5.03 -28.93
N ASN A 497 27.93 3.93 -28.31
CA ASN A 497 28.52 3.31 -27.14
C ASN A 497 29.45 2.12 -27.46
N ASP A 498 29.30 1.49 -28.66
CA ASP A 498 30.01 0.25 -29.04
C ASP A 498 31.30 0.53 -29.85
N ALA A 499 31.92 1.71 -29.68
CA ALA A 499 33.25 1.96 -30.21
C ALA A 499 34.36 1.08 -29.57
N ASP A 500 33.98 0.08 -28.76
CA ASP A 500 34.90 -0.93 -28.19
C ASP A 500 34.24 -2.34 -28.12
N PRO A 501 34.83 -3.41 -28.73
CA PRO A 501 34.12 -4.66 -28.97
C PRO A 501 34.55 -5.87 -28.12
N SER A 502 33.65 -6.81 -27.89
CA SER A 502 33.85 -8.27 -28.04
C SER A 502 32.66 -9.14 -27.64
N PRO A 503 32.39 -10.25 -28.35
CA PRO A 503 31.17 -11.05 -28.24
C PRO A 503 31.38 -12.46 -27.68
N THR A 504 30.30 -13.11 -27.23
CA THR A 504 30.18 -14.59 -27.25
C THR A 504 28.72 -15.08 -27.20
N LEU A 505 28.40 -16.06 -28.05
CA LEU A 505 27.10 -16.69 -28.30
C LEU A 505 26.95 -18.03 -27.57
N GLN A 506 25.73 -18.38 -27.15
CA GLN A 506 25.26 -19.78 -27.11
C GLN A 506 23.72 -19.87 -27.09
N SER A 507 23.18 -20.91 -27.72
CA SER A 507 21.77 -21.18 -28.07
C SER A 507 21.16 -22.33 -27.29
N SER A 508 19.83 -22.31 -27.05
CA SER A 508 19.02 -23.50 -26.68
C SER A 508 17.53 -23.32 -27.03
N GLU A 509 16.88 -24.44 -27.43
CA GLU A 509 15.55 -24.56 -28.02
C GLU A 509 14.39 -24.73 -27.02
N PRO A 510 13.12 -24.48 -27.43
CA PRO A 510 11.95 -24.53 -26.55
C PRO A 510 11.04 -25.76 -26.71
N VAL A 511 10.27 -26.08 -25.66
CA VAL A 511 9.28 -27.20 -25.60
C VAL A 511 7.87 -26.62 -25.37
N PRO A 512 6.81 -27.15 -26.04
CA PRO A 512 5.44 -26.71 -25.88
C PRO A 512 4.57 -27.58 -24.98
N SER A 513 3.55 -26.99 -24.33
CA SER A 513 2.49 -27.72 -23.65
C SER A 513 1.12 -27.01 -23.69
N THR A 514 0.07 -27.78 -23.90
CA THR A 514 -1.34 -27.42 -24.11
C THR A 514 -2.21 -27.78 -22.91
N SER A 515 -3.23 -26.98 -22.58
CA SER A 515 -4.42 -27.45 -21.86
C SER A 515 -5.64 -26.53 -22.05
N THR A 516 -6.81 -27.12 -22.26
CA THR A 516 -8.13 -26.52 -22.51
C THR A 516 -9.02 -26.61 -21.28
N GLY A 517 -9.81 -25.56 -21.02
CA GLY A 517 -10.88 -25.56 -20.02
C GLY A 517 -11.73 -24.30 -20.12
N GLY A 518 -13.03 -24.42 -20.30
CA GLY A 518 -13.97 -23.33 -20.48
C GLY A 518 -14.27 -22.58 -19.15
N SER A 519 -14.23 -21.27 -19.20
CA SER A 519 -14.45 -20.39 -18.05
C SER A 519 -15.04 -19.05 -18.52
N THR A 520 -15.87 -18.46 -17.68
CA THR A 520 -16.38 -17.07 -17.78
C THR A 520 -15.30 -16.01 -17.53
N ASP A 521 -14.10 -16.27 -17.97
CA ASP A 521 -12.91 -15.46 -17.77
C ASP A 521 -12.74 -14.50 -18.96
N VAL A 522 -12.50 -13.22 -18.68
CA VAL A 522 -12.21 -12.17 -19.68
C VAL A 522 -11.07 -12.61 -20.61
N TRP A 523 -10.08 -13.28 -20.06
CA TRP A 523 -8.92 -13.79 -20.79
C TRP A 523 -9.26 -14.95 -21.73
N ALA A 524 -10.27 -15.79 -21.41
CA ALA A 524 -10.76 -16.84 -22.29
C ALA A 524 -11.53 -16.31 -23.52
N ALA A 525 -12.13 -15.12 -23.41
CA ALA A 525 -12.73 -14.43 -24.56
C ALA A 525 -11.66 -13.92 -25.53
N LEU A 526 -10.50 -13.48 -24.99
CA LEU A 526 -9.36 -13.06 -25.80
C LEU A 526 -8.67 -14.22 -26.53
N ASP A 527 -8.54 -15.38 -25.89
CA ASP A 527 -7.96 -16.57 -26.51
C ASP A 527 -8.79 -17.03 -27.73
N ARG A 528 -10.13 -16.93 -27.68
CA ARG A 528 -11.00 -17.23 -28.82
C ARG A 528 -10.79 -16.30 -30.02
N LEU A 529 -10.52 -15.00 -29.77
CA LEU A 529 -10.16 -14.04 -30.82
C LEU A 529 -8.75 -14.29 -31.38
N ALA A 530 -7.86 -14.87 -30.58
CA ALA A 530 -6.48 -15.15 -31.00
C ALA A 530 -6.38 -16.26 -32.05
N CYS A 531 -7.29 -17.23 -32.05
CA CYS A 531 -7.24 -18.38 -32.95
C CYS A 531 -7.75 -18.16 -34.39
N GLY A 532 -8.28 -16.99 -34.75
CA GLY A 532 -8.86 -16.70 -36.07
C GLY A 532 -8.14 -15.60 -36.83
N SER A 533 -7.21 -15.92 -37.70
CA SER A 533 -6.89 -15.43 -39.05
C SER A 533 -5.39 -15.38 -39.36
N GLY A 534 -5.01 -16.07 -40.42
CA GLY A 534 -3.71 -15.96 -41.06
C GLY A 534 -3.67 -14.72 -41.99
N ALA A 535 -2.52 -14.12 -42.13
CA ALA A 535 -2.27 -13.06 -43.09
C ALA A 535 -0.91 -13.22 -43.77
N ASP A 536 -0.89 -12.85 -45.03
CA ASP A 536 0.10 -13.04 -46.06
C ASP A 536 1.24 -11.98 -46.00
N PRO A 537 2.49 -12.28 -46.38
CA PRO A 537 3.60 -11.36 -46.30
C PRO A 537 3.97 -10.71 -47.65
N SER A 538 4.17 -9.41 -47.68
CA SER A 538 4.80 -8.71 -48.82
C SER A 538 6.14 -8.05 -48.38
N GLN A 539 7.12 -8.17 -49.25
CA GLN A 539 8.55 -7.84 -49.08
C GLN A 539 8.89 -6.35 -49.21
N PRO A 540 10.01 -5.86 -48.64
CA PRO A 540 10.54 -4.51 -48.84
C PRO A 540 11.85 -4.45 -49.64
N GLN A 541 12.11 -3.29 -50.26
CA GLN A 541 13.34 -2.98 -50.96
C GLN A 541 14.23 -1.97 -50.20
N SER A 542 15.50 -2.00 -50.50
CA SER A 542 16.75 -1.56 -49.89
C SER A 542 17.11 -0.08 -49.85
N ASP A 543 17.98 0.37 -48.96
CA ASP A 543 19.30 0.93 -49.17
C ASP A 543 20.05 1.36 -47.87
N SER A 544 21.29 1.38 -47.92
CA SER A 544 22.51 1.23 -47.16
C SER A 544 22.96 2.13 -45.99
N ASP A 545 22.30 3.06 -45.42
CA ASP A 545 22.39 3.34 -43.99
C ASP A 545 21.73 2.26 -43.17
N ALA A 546 21.60 1.47 -43.89
CA ALA A 546 20.98 0.30 -44.41
C ALA A 546 21.33 -0.97 -43.61
N ALA A 547 22.49 -1.25 -43.14
CA ALA A 547 22.73 -2.56 -42.55
C ALA A 547 22.07 -2.70 -41.15
N ASN A 548 22.21 -1.69 -40.29
CA ASN A 548 21.52 -1.71 -38.99
C ASN A 548 20.04 -1.33 -39.09
N GLY A 549 19.70 -0.41 -39.99
CA GLY A 549 18.31 -0.13 -40.30
C GLY A 549 17.58 -1.37 -40.77
N THR A 550 18.21 -2.14 -41.70
CA THR A 550 17.66 -3.39 -42.22
C THR A 550 17.50 -4.47 -41.12
N ALA A 551 18.47 -4.58 -40.19
CA ALA A 551 18.38 -5.52 -39.07
C ALA A 551 17.22 -5.18 -38.12
N VAL A 552 17.04 -3.89 -37.78
CA VAL A 552 15.92 -3.44 -36.94
C VAL A 552 14.58 -3.68 -37.64
N HIS A 553 14.47 -3.38 -38.94
CA HIS A 553 13.25 -3.66 -39.71
C HIS A 553 12.91 -5.15 -39.73
N ALA A 554 13.91 -6.00 -39.97
CA ALA A 554 13.75 -7.46 -39.94
C ALA A 554 13.34 -7.97 -38.56
N GLU A 555 13.93 -7.45 -37.47
CA GLU A 555 13.60 -7.77 -36.09
C GLU A 555 12.14 -7.45 -35.77
N VAL A 556 11.70 -6.22 -36.11
CA VAL A 556 10.32 -5.75 -35.89
C VAL A 556 9.32 -6.58 -36.71
N ALA A 557 9.63 -6.85 -38.00
CA ALA A 557 8.78 -7.65 -38.86
C ALA A 557 8.64 -9.09 -38.32
N THR A 558 9.74 -9.72 -37.96
CA THR A 558 9.78 -11.08 -37.40
C THR A 558 8.98 -11.16 -36.09
N TYR A 559 9.21 -10.23 -35.16
CA TYR A 559 8.49 -10.20 -33.89
C TYR A 559 6.97 -10.13 -34.08
N PHE A 560 6.47 -9.25 -34.94
CA PHE A 560 5.03 -9.10 -35.15
C PHE A 560 4.41 -10.25 -35.97
N SER A 561 5.19 -11.00 -36.75
CA SER A 561 4.72 -12.17 -37.49
C SER A 561 4.65 -13.45 -36.66
N GLU A 562 5.40 -13.55 -35.55
CA GLU A 562 5.35 -14.73 -34.69
C GLU A 562 3.99 -14.90 -34.00
N ALA A 563 3.64 -16.16 -33.65
CA ALA A 563 2.45 -16.49 -32.89
C ALA A 563 2.41 -15.76 -31.51
N LEU A 564 1.22 -15.56 -31.00
CA LEU A 564 1.05 -14.95 -29.68
C LEU A 564 1.49 -15.92 -28.57
N PHE A 565 2.11 -15.36 -27.54
CA PHE A 565 2.43 -16.08 -26.33
C PHE A 565 1.16 -16.29 -25.49
N PRO A 566 1.01 -17.41 -24.74
CA PRO A 566 -0.18 -17.66 -23.94
C PRO A 566 -0.48 -16.56 -22.93
N VAL A 567 -1.73 -16.09 -22.85
CA VAL A 567 -2.13 -14.92 -22.05
C VAL A 567 -1.85 -15.07 -20.56
N LYS A 568 -1.90 -16.31 -20.01
CA LYS A 568 -1.68 -16.58 -18.58
C LYS A 568 -0.20 -16.67 -18.18
N GLN A 569 0.71 -16.65 -19.13
CA GLN A 569 2.15 -16.70 -18.85
C GLN A 569 2.73 -15.29 -18.66
N ASP A 570 3.84 -15.19 -17.92
CA ASP A 570 4.53 -13.92 -17.71
C ASP A 570 5.27 -13.49 -18.98
N PRO A 571 4.97 -12.30 -19.54
CA PRO A 571 5.64 -11.81 -20.73
C PRO A 571 7.14 -11.59 -20.54
N LEU A 572 7.61 -11.33 -19.32
CA LEU A 572 9.03 -11.14 -19.04
C LEU A 572 9.82 -12.44 -19.16
N SER A 573 9.21 -13.58 -18.86
CA SER A 573 9.82 -14.89 -19.08
C SER A 573 10.10 -15.15 -20.57
N TRP A 574 9.16 -14.73 -21.44
CA TRP A 574 9.35 -14.80 -22.89
C TRP A 574 10.49 -13.89 -23.36
N TRP A 575 10.52 -12.65 -22.87
CA TRP A 575 11.58 -11.70 -23.21
C TRP A 575 12.95 -12.18 -22.71
N LYS A 576 13.05 -12.72 -21.50
CA LYS A 576 14.27 -13.31 -20.97
C LYS A 576 14.84 -14.40 -21.89
N ALA A 577 13.97 -15.26 -22.41
CA ALA A 577 14.37 -16.32 -23.34
C ALA A 577 14.71 -15.84 -24.76
N ASN A 578 14.10 -14.73 -25.22
CA ASN A 578 14.19 -14.27 -26.60
C ASN A 578 14.96 -12.96 -26.79
N ALA A 579 15.48 -12.33 -25.73
CA ALA A 579 16.18 -11.06 -25.80
C ALA A 579 17.38 -11.07 -26.78
N HIS A 580 18.07 -12.21 -26.92
CA HIS A 580 19.16 -12.40 -27.86
C HIS A 580 18.72 -12.38 -29.34
N ARG A 581 17.47 -12.78 -29.64
CA ARG A 581 16.86 -12.79 -30.98
C ARG A 581 16.35 -11.39 -31.37
N TYR A 582 15.96 -10.59 -30.37
CA TYR A 582 15.34 -9.29 -30.53
C TYR A 582 16.06 -8.22 -29.68
N PRO A 583 17.36 -7.93 -29.94
CA PRO A 583 18.20 -7.10 -29.07
C PRO A 583 17.73 -5.66 -28.97
N PHE A 584 17.07 -5.10 -29.98
CA PHE A 584 16.55 -3.74 -29.95
C PHE A 584 15.17 -3.68 -29.27
N LEU A 585 14.27 -4.58 -29.64
CA LEU A 585 12.94 -4.67 -29.05
C LEU A 585 12.96 -5.11 -27.57
N ALA A 586 13.91 -5.96 -27.18
CA ALA A 586 14.10 -6.34 -25.79
C ALA A 586 14.40 -5.12 -24.89
N LYS A 587 15.20 -4.18 -25.37
CA LYS A 587 15.48 -2.93 -24.66
C LYS A 587 14.25 -2.04 -24.54
N LEU A 588 13.41 -2.01 -25.57
CA LEU A 588 12.13 -1.31 -25.53
C LEU A 588 11.14 -2.02 -24.60
N ALA A 589 11.10 -3.35 -24.61
CA ALA A 589 10.26 -4.13 -23.73
C ALA A 589 10.58 -3.86 -22.25
N GLN A 590 11.86 -3.78 -21.86
CA GLN A 590 12.25 -3.37 -20.50
C GLN A 590 11.73 -1.97 -20.14
N VAL A 591 11.68 -1.06 -21.11
CA VAL A 591 11.16 0.29 -20.90
C VAL A 591 9.65 0.28 -20.75
N TYR A 592 8.89 -0.27 -21.71
CA TYR A 592 7.44 -0.11 -21.75
C TYR A 592 6.68 -1.09 -20.84
N LEU A 593 7.23 -2.28 -20.57
CA LEU A 593 6.59 -3.29 -19.71
C LEU A 593 6.85 -3.07 -18.21
N CYS A 594 7.63 -2.07 -17.82
CA CYS A 594 7.86 -1.77 -16.41
C CYS A 594 6.66 -1.08 -15.74
N SER A 595 5.80 -0.42 -16.51
CA SER A 595 4.70 0.37 -15.99
C SER A 595 3.57 -0.53 -15.46
N PRO A 596 3.14 -0.36 -14.19
CA PRO A 596 1.91 -0.99 -13.69
C PRO A 596 0.67 -0.36 -14.37
N PRO A 597 -0.50 -1.00 -14.32
CA PRO A 597 -1.74 -0.44 -14.89
C PRO A 597 -2.43 0.56 -13.96
N SER A 598 -2.02 0.62 -12.70
CA SER A 598 -2.75 1.36 -11.66
C SER A 598 -1.84 1.88 -10.55
N SER A 599 -2.34 2.84 -9.77
CA SER A 599 -1.70 3.38 -8.56
C SER A 599 -1.98 2.55 -7.29
N VAL A 600 -2.50 1.32 -7.39
CA VAL A 600 -2.82 0.44 -6.23
C VAL A 600 -1.61 0.21 -5.33
N GLN A 601 -0.40 0.23 -5.86
CA GLN A 601 0.81 0.12 -5.03
C GLN A 601 0.90 1.28 -4.03
N SER A 602 0.53 2.51 -4.43
CA SER A 602 0.45 3.65 -3.53
C SER A 602 -0.62 3.47 -2.45
N GLU A 603 -1.78 2.87 -2.78
CA GLU A 603 -2.81 2.55 -1.78
C GLU A 603 -2.31 1.53 -0.74
N ARG A 604 -1.51 0.54 -1.16
CA ARG A 604 -0.86 -0.42 -0.26
C ARG A 604 0.14 0.26 0.67
N ILE A 605 0.90 1.23 0.16
CA ILE A 605 1.81 2.03 0.99
C ILE A 605 1.02 2.78 2.06
N PHE A 606 -0.11 3.40 1.70
CA PHE A 606 -0.95 4.13 2.64
C PHE A 606 -1.65 3.23 3.67
N SER A 607 -2.04 2.00 3.29
CA SER A 607 -2.55 1.03 4.27
C SER A 607 -1.52 0.74 5.36
N ILE A 608 -0.26 0.53 4.97
CA ILE A 608 0.86 0.34 5.89
C ILE A 608 1.17 1.62 6.68
N ALA A 609 1.14 2.77 6.02
CA ALA A 609 1.33 4.06 6.70
C ALA A 609 0.25 4.28 7.77
N GLY A 610 -1.01 3.94 7.50
CA GLY A 610 -2.11 3.99 8.47
C GLY A 610 -1.83 3.15 9.73
N GLU A 611 -1.25 1.96 9.59
CA GLU A 611 -0.84 1.13 10.73
C GLU A 611 0.29 1.78 11.56
N VAL A 612 1.20 2.51 10.90
CA VAL A 612 2.32 3.19 11.56
C VAL A 612 1.87 4.47 12.24
N TYR A 613 0.92 5.21 11.63
CA TYR A 613 0.39 6.46 12.16
C TYR A 613 -0.84 6.30 13.08
N ASP A 614 -1.21 5.06 13.46
CA ASP A 614 -2.30 4.75 14.40
C ASP A 614 -2.19 5.57 15.69
N GLU A 615 -3.33 5.98 16.26
CA GLU A 615 -3.41 6.77 17.51
C GLU A 615 -2.63 6.14 18.68
N ARG A 616 -2.48 4.82 18.69
CA ARG A 616 -1.67 4.09 19.68
C ARG A 616 -0.18 4.41 19.57
N ARG A 617 0.26 4.95 18.42
CA ARG A 617 1.63 5.38 18.12
C ARG A 617 1.79 6.90 18.05
N SER A 618 0.89 7.65 18.65
CA SER A 618 0.85 9.14 18.64
C SER A 618 2.15 9.83 19.07
N ARG A 619 3.09 9.11 19.67
CA ARG A 619 4.42 9.62 20.08
C ARG A 619 5.53 9.33 19.05
N LEU A 620 5.23 8.64 17.95
CA LEU A 620 6.20 8.42 16.90
C LEU A 620 6.33 9.71 16.07
N LEU A 621 7.55 10.18 15.93
CA LEU A 621 7.83 11.36 15.09
C LEU A 621 7.55 10.99 13.60
N PRO A 622 6.96 11.91 12.81
CA PRO A 622 6.67 11.66 11.40
C PRO A 622 7.87 11.14 10.61
N GLU A 623 9.03 11.73 10.80
CA GLU A 623 10.29 11.33 10.15
C GLU A 623 10.71 9.88 10.45
N ASN A 624 10.40 9.36 11.64
CA ASN A 624 10.67 7.97 12.00
C ASN A 624 9.62 7.02 11.40
N ALA A 625 8.38 7.47 11.28
CA ALA A 625 7.31 6.74 10.62
C ALA A 625 7.62 6.56 9.12
N GLU A 626 8.04 7.63 8.44
CA GLU A 626 8.48 7.61 7.04
C GLU A 626 9.61 6.60 6.81
N LYS A 627 10.64 6.62 7.68
CA LYS A 627 11.76 5.67 7.58
C LYS A 627 11.30 4.22 7.76
N LEU A 628 10.36 3.94 8.68
CA LEU A 628 9.84 2.59 8.87
C LEU A 628 9.05 2.11 7.66
N VAL A 629 8.16 2.94 7.11
CA VAL A 629 7.40 2.63 5.88
C VAL A 629 8.36 2.38 4.72
N PHE A 630 9.32 3.28 4.52
CA PHE A 630 10.35 3.13 3.49
C PHE A 630 11.12 1.82 3.61
N LEU A 631 11.62 1.50 4.80
CA LEU A 631 12.41 0.30 5.05
C LEU A 631 11.60 -0.98 4.88
N LYS A 632 10.33 -1.00 5.32
CA LYS A 632 9.44 -2.15 5.14
C LYS A 632 9.35 -2.60 3.68
N PHE A 633 9.20 -1.65 2.76
CA PHE A 633 9.08 -1.96 1.34
C PHE A 633 10.42 -2.20 0.65
N ASN A 634 11.48 -1.50 1.06
CA ASN A 634 12.73 -1.48 0.31
C ASN A 634 13.79 -2.51 0.79
N LEU A 635 13.74 -2.96 2.05
CA LEU A 635 14.62 -4.03 2.53
C LEU A 635 14.50 -5.32 1.72
N PRO A 636 13.27 -5.82 1.42
CA PRO A 636 13.11 -7.02 0.58
C PRO A 636 13.65 -6.85 -0.84
N VAL A 637 13.56 -5.65 -1.43
CA VAL A 637 14.06 -5.36 -2.79
C VAL A 637 15.56 -5.61 -2.89
N LEU A 638 16.31 -5.32 -1.81
CA LEU A 638 17.74 -5.58 -1.69
C LEU A 638 18.06 -6.98 -1.14
N ASN A 639 17.06 -7.85 -0.93
CA ASN A 639 17.25 -9.13 -0.24
C ASN A 639 18.01 -8.96 1.09
N PHE A 640 17.76 -7.88 1.82
CA PHE A 640 18.41 -7.50 3.09
C PHE A 640 19.95 -7.34 2.99
N LYS A 641 20.48 -7.12 1.78
CA LYS A 641 21.90 -6.89 1.50
C LYS A 641 22.11 -5.40 1.17
N TYR A 642 22.58 -4.61 2.14
CA TYR A 642 22.78 -3.16 2.04
C TYR A 642 23.98 -2.66 2.82
#